data_ffb4a0025ae7b01e332d0116efc3904a
#
_entry.id   ffb4a0025ae7b01e332d0116efc3904a
#
_cell.length_a   1.000
_cell.length_b   1.000
_cell.length_c   1.000
_cell.angle_alpha   90.00
_cell.angle_beta   90.00
_cell.angle_gamma   90.00
#
_symmetry.space_group_name_H-M   'P 1'
#
loop_
_entity.id
_entity.type
_entity.pdbx_description
1 polymer ?
#
loop_
_entity_poly.entity_id
_entity_poly.type
_entity_poly.pdbx_seq_one_letter_code
_entity_poly.pdbx_strand_id
1 'polypeptide(L)'
;MERITKFRVTVFLLLIMGLLGFFSVRLFASQVVNADENSNNMSTYTTMTRVKAARGDILDRNGNVLVRNRASYDLTFNNYVILSADGTNEHLLNVIHLCQELGFEYNDHFPVTFVRPYEYVASDLDWQTHFTAYLADMDLDSDITAPLLMQTLRKAYSIPETWTDEDARRVIGIRYELALRSDITNLSSYVFIDDATDQELAAVQELNIPGLMVESTTVREYNTTYAAHILGYVGAMDAEEWEEKYKDNDDYEMDAKVGKDGFEAAFEEYLHGVDGWRVDTVDKEGNIIKSFYEKEPRAGNNVETTLDLRLQQVAENSLEETLTLLKNKRDKDGNPVDGNDVQGAAVVAIDVRTGEVLVCASYPTYDPNEFFEIYNELLADPMRPLINRPLQGEYPPGSTYKMVTAIAGIDIGSLSINSTIYDEGVYDEYGDFAAYCLRYSSSDGAWTHGEINIREALKYSCNYFFYDLSMNWGMGISALDEVAKAMGLGEPTGVEVPEYVGVRANPQNKWDYYTGSDAEWFDADTIMAAIGQGMNQFTPMQLCSYAATLANRGTRYKATFLKRVVADDYTSLLKQNEPVILSEYEISDEAYQAYSDGMLMVTNEENGTAYETFGFQGYEIMVCGKTGTAEHDPSKSDHGAFICYAPAENPEIAIAVYAEQGGHGSDMANIAKDILNAWFFNSDKAGDVTTDENRVS
;
A
#
# COMPACT_ATOMS: atom_id res chain seq x y z
N MET A 1 16.05 -33.57 -84.07
CA MET A 1 15.58 -33.01 -82.76
C MET A 1 14.65 -33.93 -81.97
N GLU A 2 13.70 -34.59 -82.60
CA GLU A 2 12.72 -35.46 -81.90
C GLU A 2 13.32 -36.66 -81.15
N ARG A 3 14.36 -37.32 -81.64
CA ARG A 3 15.02 -38.44 -80.95
C ARG A 3 15.80 -38.03 -79.69
N ILE A 4 16.37 -36.82 -79.62
CA ILE A 4 17.12 -36.29 -78.45
C ILE A 4 16.16 -35.89 -77.39
N THR A 5 14.95 -35.40 -77.76
CA THR A 5 13.93 -35.04 -76.83
C THR A 5 13.31 -36.28 -76.13
N LYS A 6 13.03 -37.35 -76.92
CA LYS A 6 12.53 -38.62 -76.38
C LYS A 6 13.52 -39.27 -75.39
N PHE A 7 14.80 -39.26 -75.71
CA PHE A 7 15.86 -39.78 -74.86
C PHE A 7 15.94 -38.98 -73.50
N ARG A 8 15.92 -37.66 -73.60
CA ARG A 8 15.90 -36.79 -72.35
C ARG A 8 14.70 -37.03 -71.52
N VAL A 9 13.50 -37.17 -72.07
CA VAL A 9 12.26 -37.47 -71.31
C VAL A 9 12.34 -38.85 -70.68
N THR A 10 12.90 -39.88 -71.38
CA THR A 10 13.06 -41.23 -70.85
C THR A 10 14.05 -41.23 -69.69
N VAL A 11 15.19 -40.53 -69.81
CA VAL A 11 16.19 -40.40 -68.72
C VAL A 11 15.56 -39.66 -67.47
N PHE A 12 14.77 -38.61 -67.74
CA PHE A 12 14.11 -37.86 -66.70
C PHE A 12 13.04 -38.72 -65.96
N LEU A 13 12.23 -39.51 -66.67
CA LEU A 13 11.28 -40.47 -66.08
C LEU A 13 11.98 -41.56 -65.31
N LEU A 14 13.13 -42.07 -65.73
CA LEU A 14 13.92 -43.06 -64.96
C LEU A 14 14.52 -42.46 -63.71
N LEU A 15 14.93 -41.19 -63.75
CA LEU A 15 15.39 -40.45 -62.55
C LEU A 15 14.26 -40.25 -61.56
N ILE A 16 13.06 -39.86 -61.98
CA ILE A 16 11.88 -39.74 -61.14
C ILE A 16 11.47 -41.09 -60.50
N MET A 17 11.46 -42.16 -61.35
CA MET A 17 11.16 -43.50 -60.81
C MET A 17 12.21 -43.95 -59.77
N GLY A 18 13.50 -43.66 -60.05
CA GLY A 18 14.58 -43.96 -59.09
C GLY A 18 14.42 -43.21 -57.79
N LEU A 19 14.07 -41.92 -57.84
CA LEU A 19 13.75 -41.08 -56.69
C LEU A 19 12.53 -41.60 -55.90
N LEU A 20 11.43 -41.91 -56.61
CA LEU A 20 10.23 -42.49 -56.00
C LEU A 20 10.51 -43.85 -55.34
N GLY A 21 11.31 -44.70 -56.01
CA GLY A 21 11.77 -45.98 -55.45
C GLY A 21 12.60 -45.77 -54.16
N PHE A 22 13.53 -44.82 -54.19
CA PHE A 22 14.34 -44.47 -53.01
C PHE A 22 13.50 -43.96 -51.86
N PHE A 23 12.58 -43.05 -52.12
CA PHE A 23 11.65 -42.56 -51.08
C PHE A 23 10.73 -43.67 -50.57
N SER A 24 10.22 -44.55 -51.43
CA SER A 24 9.38 -45.67 -51.00
C SER A 24 10.13 -46.68 -50.10
N VAL A 25 11.38 -46.97 -50.43
CA VAL A 25 12.24 -47.84 -49.59
C VAL A 25 12.55 -47.16 -48.25
N ARG A 26 12.84 -45.87 -48.26
CA ARG A 26 13.10 -45.11 -47.06
C ARG A 26 11.86 -45.00 -46.15
N LEU A 27 10.70 -44.77 -46.77
CA LEU A 27 9.40 -44.73 -46.07
C LEU A 27 9.07 -46.11 -45.47
N PHE A 28 9.27 -47.19 -46.20
CA PHE A 28 9.10 -48.57 -45.72
C PHE A 28 10.06 -48.88 -44.60
N ALA A 29 11.33 -48.52 -44.70
CA ALA A 29 12.30 -48.68 -43.62
C ALA A 29 11.92 -47.89 -42.35
N SER A 30 11.42 -46.66 -42.49
CA SER A 30 10.97 -45.82 -41.41
C SER A 30 9.65 -46.30 -40.75
N GLN A 31 8.68 -46.76 -41.57
CA GLN A 31 7.33 -47.11 -41.06
C GLN A 31 7.17 -48.58 -40.67
N VAL A 32 7.98 -49.50 -41.19
CA VAL A 32 7.81 -50.92 -40.97
C VAL A 32 9.04 -51.56 -40.31
N VAL A 33 10.26 -51.21 -40.72
CA VAL A 33 11.47 -51.83 -40.14
C VAL A 33 11.86 -51.17 -38.82
N ASN A 34 11.71 -49.87 -38.72
CA ASN A 34 11.97 -49.11 -37.51
C ASN A 34 10.67 -48.63 -36.83
N ALA A 35 9.56 -49.34 -37.03
CA ALA A 35 8.26 -48.98 -36.50
C ALA A 35 8.28 -48.87 -34.95
N ASP A 36 8.97 -49.77 -34.30
CA ASP A 36 9.08 -49.78 -32.82
C ASP A 36 9.97 -48.65 -32.29
N GLU A 37 11.05 -48.28 -33.01
CA GLU A 37 11.87 -47.11 -32.67
C GLU A 37 11.13 -45.80 -32.93
N ASN A 38 10.38 -45.71 -34.01
CA ASN A 38 9.57 -44.52 -34.33
C ASN A 38 8.31 -44.44 -33.49
N SER A 39 7.70 -45.57 -33.05
CA SER A 39 6.57 -45.56 -32.12
C SER A 39 7.03 -45.12 -30.72
N ASN A 40 8.24 -45.47 -30.30
CA ASN A 40 8.82 -44.95 -29.07
C ASN A 40 9.18 -43.46 -29.16
N ASN A 41 9.61 -42.98 -30.34
CA ASN A 41 9.81 -41.53 -30.59
C ASN A 41 8.49 -40.77 -30.82
N MET A 42 7.37 -41.43 -31.11
CA MET A 42 6.04 -40.83 -31.23
C MET A 42 5.29 -40.72 -29.91
N SER A 43 5.87 -41.17 -28.82
CA SER A 43 5.25 -41.11 -27.46
C SER A 43 5.76 -39.92 -26.63
N THR A 44 6.42 -38.97 -27.26
CA THR A 44 6.77 -37.70 -26.62
C THR A 44 5.80 -36.61 -27.05
N TYR A 45 5.40 -35.78 -26.11
CA TYR A 45 4.62 -34.58 -26.40
C TYR A 45 5.37 -33.34 -25.90
N THR A 46 5.03 -32.20 -26.47
CA THR A 46 5.66 -30.93 -26.13
C THR A 46 4.64 -30.09 -25.37
N THR A 47 4.99 -29.66 -24.19
CA THR A 47 4.24 -28.70 -23.38
C THR A 47 4.95 -27.35 -23.39
N MET A 48 4.18 -26.29 -23.41
CA MET A 48 4.67 -24.95 -23.23
C MET A 48 4.20 -24.45 -21.87
N THR A 49 5.13 -24.12 -21.02
CA THR A 49 4.85 -23.68 -19.63
C THR A 49 5.32 -22.25 -19.49
N ARG A 50 4.45 -21.41 -18.95
CA ARG A 50 4.82 -20.04 -18.58
C ARG A 50 5.68 -20.09 -17.32
N VAL A 51 6.78 -19.35 -17.31
CA VAL A 51 7.70 -19.24 -16.18
C VAL A 51 7.57 -17.82 -15.65
N LYS A 52 7.03 -17.71 -14.46
CA LYS A 52 6.82 -16.40 -13.80
C LYS A 52 8.15 -15.72 -13.56
N ALA A 53 8.20 -14.44 -13.86
CA ALA A 53 9.35 -13.59 -13.57
C ALA A 53 9.37 -13.22 -12.08
N ALA A 54 10.55 -13.05 -11.53
CA ALA A 54 10.70 -12.46 -10.20
C ALA A 54 10.29 -10.99 -10.24
N ARG A 55 9.61 -10.54 -9.19
CA ARG A 55 9.25 -9.15 -8.99
C ARG A 55 10.48 -8.35 -8.53
N GLY A 56 10.61 -7.07 -8.88
CA GLY A 56 11.69 -6.21 -8.41
C GLY A 56 11.70 -6.01 -6.89
N ASP A 57 12.84 -5.68 -6.33
CA ASP A 57 12.98 -5.37 -4.90
C ASP A 57 12.54 -3.92 -4.60
N ILE A 58 12.06 -3.70 -3.37
CA ILE A 58 11.77 -2.37 -2.82
C ILE A 58 12.82 -2.05 -1.75
N LEU A 59 13.49 -0.91 -1.91
CA LEU A 59 14.56 -0.48 -1.01
C LEU A 59 14.22 0.87 -0.37
N ASP A 60 14.80 1.10 0.81
CA ASP A 60 14.80 2.43 1.41
C ASP A 60 15.79 3.36 0.70
N ARG A 61 15.83 4.64 1.11
CA ARG A 61 16.73 5.65 0.53
C ARG A 61 18.22 5.36 0.71
N ASN A 62 18.58 4.48 1.63
CA ASN A 62 19.96 4.13 1.99
C ASN A 62 20.40 2.81 1.35
N GLY A 63 19.51 2.15 0.57
CA GLY A 63 19.74 0.88 -0.08
C GLY A 63 19.47 -0.35 0.81
N ASN A 64 18.79 -0.17 1.95
CA ASN A 64 18.32 -1.30 2.75
C ASN A 64 17.11 -1.93 2.04
N VAL A 65 17.13 -3.25 1.90
CA VAL A 65 16.03 -3.98 1.26
C VAL A 65 14.85 -4.07 2.21
N LEU A 66 13.73 -3.47 1.83
CA LEU A 66 12.47 -3.50 2.58
C LEU A 66 11.63 -4.72 2.20
N VAL A 67 11.53 -4.99 0.89
CA VAL A 67 10.74 -6.09 0.34
C VAL A 67 11.54 -6.74 -0.79
N ARG A 68 11.65 -8.06 -0.77
CA ARG A 68 12.33 -8.85 -1.81
C ARG A 68 11.57 -10.12 -2.14
N ASN A 69 12.16 -10.91 -3.03
CA ASN A 69 11.66 -12.25 -3.33
C ASN A 69 12.55 -13.29 -2.65
N ARG A 70 11.94 -14.19 -1.90
CA ARG A 70 12.57 -15.42 -1.42
C ARG A 70 12.33 -16.53 -2.45
N ALA A 71 13.39 -17.28 -2.78
CA ALA A 71 13.24 -18.47 -3.60
C ALA A 71 12.34 -19.49 -2.88
N SER A 72 11.44 -20.09 -3.62
CA SER A 72 10.50 -21.10 -3.14
C SER A 72 10.21 -22.15 -4.20
N TYR A 73 9.40 -23.12 -3.86
CA TYR A 73 8.98 -24.18 -4.75
C TYR A 73 7.47 -24.38 -4.63
N ASP A 74 6.81 -24.54 -5.79
CA ASP A 74 5.42 -24.92 -5.88
C ASP A 74 5.32 -26.39 -6.32
N LEU A 75 4.34 -27.11 -5.78
CA LEU A 75 3.94 -28.42 -6.28
C LEU A 75 2.80 -28.21 -7.27
N THR A 76 3.07 -28.47 -8.54
CA THR A 76 2.11 -28.22 -9.63
C THR A 76 1.70 -29.51 -10.33
N PHE A 77 0.50 -29.54 -10.91
CA PHE A 77 0.06 -30.64 -11.74
C PHE A 77 0.14 -30.31 -13.23
N ASN A 78 0.82 -31.17 -13.99
CA ASN A 78 0.67 -31.20 -15.44
C ASN A 78 -0.64 -31.87 -15.80
N ASN A 79 -1.63 -31.12 -16.24
CA ASN A 79 -2.99 -31.57 -16.51
C ASN A 79 -3.02 -32.76 -17.53
N TYR A 80 -2.23 -32.66 -18.60
CA TYR A 80 -2.21 -33.71 -19.62
C TYR A 80 -1.70 -35.03 -19.05
N VAL A 81 -0.64 -35.03 -18.26
CA VAL A 81 -0.05 -36.24 -17.68
C VAL A 81 -0.97 -36.89 -16.69
N ILE A 82 -1.47 -36.12 -15.69
CA ILE A 82 -2.32 -36.70 -14.65
C ILE A 82 -3.68 -37.17 -15.20
N LEU A 83 -4.29 -36.45 -16.14
CA LEU A 83 -5.56 -36.82 -16.72
C LEU A 83 -5.47 -38.01 -17.68
N SER A 84 -4.29 -38.27 -18.26
CA SER A 84 -4.02 -39.40 -19.14
C SER A 84 -3.52 -40.64 -18.40
N ALA A 85 -3.25 -40.56 -17.10
CA ALA A 85 -2.74 -41.65 -16.31
C ALA A 85 -3.82 -42.66 -15.97
N ASP A 86 -3.44 -43.95 -15.98
CA ASP A 86 -4.31 -45.01 -15.47
C ASP A 86 -4.49 -44.83 -13.95
N GLY A 87 -5.73 -44.82 -13.47
CA GLY A 87 -6.01 -44.69 -12.04
C GLY A 87 -5.84 -43.23 -11.51
N THR A 88 -6.13 -42.24 -12.32
CA THR A 88 -6.07 -40.81 -11.95
C THR A 88 -6.69 -40.51 -10.58
N ASN A 89 -7.91 -40.99 -10.33
CA ASN A 89 -8.60 -40.70 -9.07
C ASN A 89 -7.90 -41.31 -7.85
N GLU A 90 -7.32 -42.49 -8.00
CA GLU A 90 -6.53 -43.18 -6.97
C GLU A 90 -5.23 -42.44 -6.69
N HIS A 91 -4.57 -41.91 -7.71
CA HIS A 91 -3.37 -41.07 -7.55
C HIS A 91 -3.70 -39.77 -6.80
N LEU A 92 -4.78 -39.10 -7.18
CA LEU A 92 -5.25 -37.88 -6.49
C LEU A 92 -5.64 -38.17 -5.04
N LEU A 93 -6.34 -39.31 -4.78
CA LEU A 93 -6.71 -39.69 -3.43
C LEU A 93 -5.48 -40.00 -2.55
N ASN A 94 -4.45 -40.62 -3.11
CA ASN A 94 -3.24 -40.95 -2.37
C ASN A 94 -2.50 -39.69 -1.90
N VAL A 95 -2.36 -38.68 -2.76
CA VAL A 95 -1.72 -37.40 -2.35
C VAL A 95 -2.57 -36.63 -1.35
N ILE A 96 -3.89 -36.64 -1.49
CA ILE A 96 -4.82 -36.03 -0.54
C ILE A 96 -4.68 -36.69 0.85
N HIS A 97 -4.67 -38.03 0.90
CA HIS A 97 -4.51 -38.74 2.17
C HIS A 97 -3.16 -38.46 2.82
N LEU A 98 -2.08 -38.36 2.04
CA LEU A 98 -0.78 -37.96 2.58
C LEU A 98 -0.84 -36.56 3.19
N CYS A 99 -1.45 -35.58 2.49
CA CYS A 99 -1.62 -34.22 3.01
C CYS A 99 -2.43 -34.23 4.32
N GLN A 100 -3.54 -34.99 4.38
CA GLN A 100 -4.35 -35.10 5.59
C GLN A 100 -3.59 -35.77 6.76
N GLU A 101 -2.78 -36.83 6.49
CA GLU A 101 -2.00 -37.53 7.51
C GLU A 101 -0.91 -36.65 8.12
N LEU A 102 -0.27 -35.81 7.28
CA LEU A 102 0.84 -34.95 7.71
C LEU A 102 0.40 -33.52 8.07
N GLY A 103 -0.88 -33.18 7.86
CA GLY A 103 -1.42 -31.87 8.16
C GLY A 103 -1.01 -30.79 7.14
N PHE A 104 -0.73 -31.19 5.90
CA PHE A 104 -0.40 -30.24 4.81
C PHE A 104 -1.68 -29.66 4.21
N GLU A 105 -1.66 -28.36 3.94
CA GLU A 105 -2.73 -27.69 3.22
C GLU A 105 -2.48 -27.74 1.71
N TYR A 106 -3.53 -27.73 0.90
CA TYR A 106 -3.47 -27.69 -0.55
C TYR A 106 -4.63 -26.88 -1.13
N ASN A 107 -4.46 -26.32 -2.31
CA ASN A 107 -5.42 -25.45 -2.96
C ASN A 107 -6.64 -26.23 -3.49
N ASP A 108 -7.82 -25.90 -3.00
CA ASP A 108 -9.13 -26.49 -3.41
C ASP A 108 -10.20 -25.40 -3.35
N HIS A 109 -10.49 -24.76 -4.48
CA HIS A 109 -11.48 -23.68 -4.61
C HIS A 109 -12.86 -24.16 -5.06
N PHE A 110 -13.10 -25.48 -5.08
CA PHE A 110 -14.43 -26.01 -5.43
C PHE A 110 -15.45 -25.65 -4.35
N PRO A 111 -16.52 -24.85 -4.65
CA PRO A 111 -17.32 -24.17 -3.65
C PRO A 111 -18.40 -25.07 -3.04
N VAL A 112 -18.06 -26.28 -2.58
CA VAL A 112 -18.99 -27.20 -1.92
C VAL A 112 -18.37 -27.74 -0.64
N THR A 113 -19.17 -27.91 0.42
CA THR A 113 -18.73 -28.49 1.70
C THR A 113 -18.15 -29.91 1.54
N PHE A 114 -17.16 -30.26 2.40
CA PHE A 114 -16.46 -31.55 2.32
C PHE A 114 -17.33 -32.76 2.70
N VAL A 115 -18.35 -32.56 3.55
CA VAL A 115 -19.20 -33.60 4.09
C VAL A 115 -20.68 -33.25 3.93
N ARG A 116 -21.55 -34.24 3.99
CA ARG A 116 -23.01 -34.02 3.95
C ARG A 116 -23.54 -33.36 5.22
N PRO A 117 -24.57 -32.47 5.12
CA PRO A 117 -25.24 -32.08 3.87
C PRO A 117 -24.34 -31.25 2.98
N TYR A 118 -24.31 -31.56 1.67
CA TYR A 118 -23.56 -30.73 0.72
C TYR A 118 -24.27 -29.40 0.52
N GLU A 119 -23.55 -28.32 0.80
CA GLU A 119 -23.99 -26.94 0.66
C GLU A 119 -22.93 -26.12 -0.09
N TYR A 120 -23.37 -25.09 -0.79
CA TYR A 120 -22.43 -24.16 -1.39
C TYR A 120 -21.77 -23.32 -0.31
N VAL A 121 -20.46 -23.16 -0.43
CA VAL A 121 -19.63 -22.29 0.42
C VAL A 121 -19.45 -20.98 -0.30
N ALA A 122 -19.46 -19.88 0.44
CA ALA A 122 -19.17 -18.56 -0.12
C ALA A 122 -17.73 -18.52 -0.66
N SER A 123 -17.59 -18.04 -1.88
CA SER A 123 -16.31 -17.75 -2.53
C SER A 123 -16.31 -16.28 -2.98
N ASP A 124 -15.14 -15.74 -3.28
CA ASP A 124 -15.04 -14.43 -3.89
C ASP A 124 -15.66 -14.38 -5.29
N LEU A 125 -15.77 -13.19 -5.86
CA LEU A 125 -16.46 -12.97 -7.13
C LEU A 125 -15.75 -13.68 -8.30
N ASP A 126 -14.43 -13.75 -8.26
CA ASP A 126 -13.63 -14.36 -9.32
C ASP A 126 -13.82 -15.87 -9.36
N TRP A 127 -13.74 -16.53 -8.20
CA TRP A 127 -14.03 -17.95 -8.10
C TRP A 127 -15.47 -18.29 -8.41
N GLN A 128 -16.44 -17.39 -8.14
CA GLN A 128 -17.83 -17.54 -8.58
C GLN A 128 -17.94 -17.50 -10.12
N THR A 129 -17.16 -16.62 -10.76
CA THR A 129 -17.10 -16.51 -12.23
C THR A 129 -16.51 -17.79 -12.84
N HIS A 130 -15.39 -18.28 -12.30
CA HIS A 130 -14.79 -19.55 -12.73
C HIS A 130 -15.72 -20.75 -12.52
N PHE A 131 -16.42 -20.80 -11.39
CA PHE A 131 -17.39 -21.86 -11.13
C PHE A 131 -18.57 -21.82 -12.12
N THR A 132 -19.06 -20.64 -12.46
CA THR A 132 -20.13 -20.47 -13.46
C THR A 132 -19.67 -20.96 -14.84
N ALA A 133 -18.43 -20.61 -15.25
CA ALA A 133 -17.83 -21.09 -16.50
C ALA A 133 -17.70 -22.62 -16.51
N TYR A 134 -17.26 -23.20 -15.39
CA TYR A 134 -17.18 -24.66 -15.23
C TYR A 134 -18.54 -25.37 -15.37
N LEU A 135 -19.59 -24.84 -14.75
CA LEU A 135 -20.93 -25.41 -14.90
C LEU A 135 -21.40 -25.37 -16.35
N ALA A 136 -21.13 -24.27 -17.05
CA ALA A 136 -21.48 -24.12 -18.47
C ALA A 136 -20.72 -25.11 -19.35
N ASP A 137 -19.40 -25.31 -19.13
CA ASP A 137 -18.59 -26.29 -19.86
C ASP A 137 -19.07 -27.73 -19.65
N MET A 138 -19.50 -28.06 -18.42
CA MET A 138 -20.06 -29.35 -18.07
C MET A 138 -21.51 -29.54 -18.53
N ASP A 139 -22.12 -28.57 -19.24
CA ASP A 139 -23.54 -28.56 -19.68
C ASP A 139 -24.51 -28.74 -18.51
N LEU A 140 -24.23 -28.04 -17.38
CA LEU A 140 -25.04 -28.08 -16.16
C LEU A 140 -25.78 -26.77 -15.93
N ASP A 141 -26.97 -26.85 -15.35
CA ASP A 141 -27.76 -25.67 -15.00
C ASP A 141 -27.05 -24.84 -13.93
N SER A 142 -27.07 -23.51 -14.09
CA SER A 142 -26.43 -22.56 -13.14
C SER A 142 -27.09 -22.57 -11.75
N ASP A 143 -28.30 -23.07 -11.61
CA ASP A 143 -29.06 -23.22 -10.35
C ASP A 143 -29.06 -24.65 -9.81
N ILE A 144 -28.17 -25.52 -10.32
CA ILE A 144 -28.03 -26.90 -9.82
C ILE A 144 -27.74 -26.89 -8.32
N THR A 145 -28.41 -27.74 -7.55
CA THR A 145 -28.15 -27.85 -6.11
C THR A 145 -26.84 -28.58 -5.81
N ALA A 146 -26.13 -28.22 -4.75
CA ALA A 146 -24.85 -28.84 -4.38
C ALA A 146 -24.95 -30.40 -4.24
N PRO A 147 -26.01 -31.02 -3.65
CA PRO A 147 -26.14 -32.46 -3.63
C PRO A 147 -26.27 -33.11 -5.01
N LEU A 148 -27.02 -32.47 -5.92
CA LEU A 148 -27.19 -32.98 -7.29
C LEU A 148 -25.90 -32.80 -8.10
N LEU A 149 -25.21 -31.68 -7.94
CA LEU A 149 -23.88 -31.43 -8.53
C LEU A 149 -22.89 -32.51 -8.12
N MET A 150 -22.77 -32.79 -6.82
CA MET A 150 -21.87 -33.80 -6.29
C MET A 150 -22.19 -35.21 -6.83
N GLN A 151 -23.48 -35.56 -6.95
CA GLN A 151 -23.91 -36.84 -7.55
C GLN A 151 -23.52 -36.89 -9.03
N THR A 152 -23.72 -35.82 -9.79
CA THR A 152 -23.42 -35.74 -11.21
C THR A 152 -21.92 -35.84 -11.46
N LEU A 153 -21.10 -35.07 -10.72
CA LEU A 153 -19.66 -35.07 -10.86
C LEU A 153 -19.01 -36.39 -10.43
N ARG A 154 -19.51 -37.00 -9.36
CA ARG A 154 -19.09 -38.34 -8.93
C ARG A 154 -19.24 -39.37 -10.06
N LYS A 155 -20.34 -39.30 -10.80
CA LYS A 155 -20.58 -40.16 -11.96
C LYS A 155 -19.71 -39.74 -13.17
N ALA A 156 -19.65 -38.47 -13.47
CA ALA A 156 -18.86 -37.96 -14.61
C ALA A 156 -17.38 -38.32 -14.48
N TYR A 157 -16.80 -38.18 -13.31
CA TYR A 157 -15.42 -38.53 -13.03
C TYR A 157 -15.21 -40.02 -12.66
N SER A 158 -16.24 -40.85 -12.72
CA SER A 158 -16.17 -42.30 -12.43
C SER A 158 -15.61 -42.62 -11.03
N ILE A 159 -15.95 -41.80 -10.03
CA ILE A 159 -15.50 -42.01 -8.64
C ILE A 159 -16.29 -43.16 -8.01
N PRO A 160 -15.60 -44.18 -7.41
CA PRO A 160 -16.28 -45.36 -6.84
C PRO A 160 -17.29 -44.98 -5.74
N GLU A 161 -18.44 -45.63 -5.75
CA GLU A 161 -19.46 -45.44 -4.70
C GLU A 161 -19.02 -45.94 -3.32
N THR A 162 -17.96 -46.76 -3.28
CA THR A 162 -17.37 -47.27 -2.04
C THR A 162 -16.52 -46.24 -1.29
N TRP A 163 -16.13 -45.15 -1.95
CA TRP A 163 -15.36 -44.09 -1.31
C TRP A 163 -16.26 -43.28 -0.38
N THR A 164 -15.65 -42.72 0.67
CA THR A 164 -16.35 -41.82 1.57
C THR A 164 -16.82 -40.56 0.82
N ASP A 165 -17.78 -39.86 1.38
CA ASP A 165 -18.29 -38.64 0.80
C ASP A 165 -17.20 -37.54 0.79
N GLU A 166 -16.35 -37.53 1.82
CA GLU A 166 -15.23 -36.62 1.93
C GLU A 166 -14.15 -36.89 0.88
N ASP A 167 -13.70 -38.14 0.73
CA ASP A 167 -12.74 -38.52 -0.31
C ASP A 167 -13.22 -38.17 -1.71
N ALA A 168 -14.49 -38.47 -1.97
CA ALA A 168 -15.11 -38.15 -3.25
C ALA A 168 -15.12 -36.63 -3.50
N ARG A 169 -15.49 -35.83 -2.48
CA ARG A 169 -15.50 -34.34 -2.60
C ARG A 169 -14.11 -33.78 -2.83
N ARG A 170 -13.10 -34.26 -2.10
CA ARG A 170 -11.71 -33.78 -2.23
C ARG A 170 -11.16 -34.10 -3.62
N VAL A 171 -11.35 -35.29 -4.13
CA VAL A 171 -10.93 -35.63 -5.49
C VAL A 171 -11.70 -34.83 -6.54
N ILE A 172 -13.01 -34.59 -6.36
CA ILE A 172 -13.77 -33.69 -7.24
C ILE A 172 -13.19 -32.28 -7.22
N GLY A 173 -12.78 -31.76 -6.07
CA GLY A 173 -12.13 -30.45 -5.96
C GLY A 173 -10.90 -30.34 -6.84
N ILE A 174 -9.97 -31.29 -6.75
CA ILE A 174 -8.77 -31.27 -7.62
C ILE A 174 -9.16 -31.47 -9.10
N ARG A 175 -10.12 -32.35 -9.42
CA ARG A 175 -10.61 -32.51 -10.79
C ARG A 175 -11.21 -31.21 -11.35
N TYR A 176 -11.92 -30.43 -10.52
CA TYR A 176 -12.43 -29.12 -10.87
C TYR A 176 -11.28 -28.16 -11.20
N GLU A 177 -10.25 -28.07 -10.34
CA GLU A 177 -9.07 -27.23 -10.56
C GLU A 177 -8.35 -27.58 -11.88
N LEU A 178 -8.17 -28.86 -12.14
CA LEU A 178 -7.56 -29.34 -13.39
C LEU A 178 -8.43 -29.03 -14.62
N ALA A 179 -9.76 -29.15 -14.51
CA ALA A 179 -10.67 -28.85 -15.61
C ALA A 179 -10.67 -27.36 -15.96
N LEU A 180 -10.70 -26.48 -14.96
CA LEU A 180 -10.64 -25.03 -15.19
C LEU A 180 -9.43 -24.63 -16.06
N ARG A 181 -8.29 -25.29 -15.85
CA ARG A 181 -7.02 -24.97 -16.52
C ARG A 181 -6.76 -25.74 -17.80
N SER A 182 -7.67 -26.63 -18.19
CA SER A 182 -7.52 -27.42 -19.42
C SER A 182 -8.15 -26.72 -20.62
N ASP A 183 -9.39 -26.27 -20.51
CA ASP A 183 -10.19 -25.84 -21.66
C ASP A 183 -11.06 -24.59 -21.40
N ILE A 184 -11.16 -24.13 -20.14
CA ILE A 184 -12.20 -23.18 -19.74
C ILE A 184 -11.65 -21.76 -19.57
N THR A 185 -10.40 -21.62 -19.12
CA THR A 185 -9.84 -20.33 -18.72
C THR A 185 -8.38 -20.17 -19.16
N ASN A 186 -7.88 -18.94 -19.08
CA ASN A 186 -6.46 -18.64 -19.27
C ASN A 186 -5.65 -18.77 -17.95
N LEU A 187 -6.17 -19.50 -16.98
CA LEU A 187 -5.45 -19.71 -15.73
C LEU A 187 -4.15 -20.49 -15.95
N SER A 188 -3.12 -20.15 -15.19
CA SER A 188 -1.84 -20.86 -15.16
C SER A 188 -1.99 -22.30 -14.69
N SER A 189 -0.92 -23.10 -14.76
CA SER A 189 -0.91 -24.49 -14.26
C SER A 189 -1.46 -24.58 -12.83
N TYR A 190 -2.15 -25.69 -12.52
CA TYR A 190 -2.69 -25.89 -11.18
C TYR A 190 -1.56 -26.04 -10.16
N VAL A 191 -1.45 -25.07 -9.26
CA VAL A 191 -0.58 -25.12 -8.09
C VAL A 191 -1.33 -25.87 -7.00
N PHE A 192 -0.88 -27.08 -6.67
CA PHE A 192 -1.48 -27.94 -5.65
C PHE A 192 -1.08 -27.48 -4.24
N ILE A 193 0.23 -27.25 -4.03
CA ILE A 193 0.77 -26.63 -2.80
C ILE A 193 1.68 -25.50 -3.25
N ASP A 194 1.44 -24.30 -2.79
CA ASP A 194 2.29 -23.13 -2.99
C ASP A 194 3.25 -22.95 -1.81
N ASP A 195 4.40 -22.33 -2.06
CA ASP A 195 5.46 -22.11 -1.07
C ASP A 195 5.82 -23.37 -0.27
N ALA A 196 5.97 -24.51 -0.98
CA ALA A 196 6.15 -25.81 -0.37
C ALA A 196 7.44 -25.91 0.43
N THR A 197 7.33 -26.40 1.64
CA THR A 197 8.45 -26.68 2.55
C THR A 197 9.26 -27.91 2.08
N ASP A 198 10.51 -28.03 2.52
CA ASP A 198 11.34 -29.21 2.24
C ASP A 198 10.68 -30.53 2.67
N GLN A 199 9.86 -30.51 3.74
CA GLN A 199 9.14 -31.66 4.23
C GLN A 199 7.99 -32.05 3.28
N GLU A 200 7.21 -31.10 2.78
CA GLU A 200 6.15 -31.32 1.80
C GLU A 200 6.71 -31.85 0.48
N LEU A 201 7.78 -31.19 -0.01
CA LEU A 201 8.47 -31.65 -1.22
C LEU A 201 8.94 -33.09 -1.11
N ALA A 202 9.62 -33.45 -0.02
CA ALA A 202 10.13 -34.80 0.17
C ALA A 202 9.01 -35.84 0.28
N ALA A 203 7.97 -35.57 1.09
CA ALA A 203 6.86 -36.49 1.32
C ALA A 203 6.05 -36.74 0.04
N VAL A 204 5.76 -35.68 -0.73
CA VAL A 204 4.93 -35.79 -1.95
C VAL A 204 5.73 -36.45 -3.09
N GLN A 205 7.04 -36.20 -3.23
CA GLN A 205 7.88 -36.84 -4.22
C GLN A 205 7.99 -38.35 -4.03
N GLU A 206 7.95 -38.86 -2.80
CA GLU A 206 7.99 -40.29 -2.50
C GLU A 206 6.79 -41.07 -3.09
N LEU A 207 5.65 -40.40 -3.28
CA LEU A 207 4.43 -41.02 -3.85
C LEU A 207 4.55 -41.27 -5.36
N ASN A 208 5.47 -40.62 -6.05
CA ASN A 208 5.69 -40.73 -7.49
C ASN A 208 4.38 -40.60 -8.30
N ILE A 209 3.60 -39.56 -8.03
CA ILE A 209 2.31 -39.27 -8.69
C ILE A 209 2.57 -38.79 -10.12
N PRO A 210 1.94 -39.40 -11.15
CA PRO A 210 2.10 -38.96 -12.52
C PRO A 210 1.67 -37.49 -12.69
N GLY A 211 2.53 -36.70 -13.32
CA GLY A 211 2.25 -35.29 -13.62
C GLY A 211 2.36 -34.33 -12.45
N LEU A 212 2.67 -34.78 -11.25
CA LEU A 212 2.98 -33.91 -10.13
C LEU A 212 4.47 -33.48 -10.24
N MET A 213 4.70 -32.20 -10.30
CA MET A 213 6.01 -31.60 -10.55
C MET A 213 6.37 -30.57 -9.48
N VAL A 214 7.67 -30.36 -9.29
CA VAL A 214 8.20 -29.26 -8.47
C VAL A 214 8.62 -28.14 -9.41
N GLU A 215 8.03 -26.98 -9.23
CA GLU A 215 8.40 -25.78 -9.98
C GLU A 215 9.06 -24.76 -9.05
N SER A 216 10.15 -24.16 -9.55
CA SER A 216 10.82 -23.06 -8.83
C SER A 216 9.98 -21.80 -8.96
N THR A 217 9.71 -21.16 -7.85
CA THR A 217 8.95 -19.92 -7.78
C THR A 217 9.60 -18.92 -6.83
N THR A 218 8.97 -17.79 -6.61
CA THR A 218 9.39 -16.81 -5.62
C THR A 218 8.21 -16.35 -4.78
N VAL A 219 8.44 -16.18 -3.48
CA VAL A 219 7.47 -15.61 -2.54
C VAL A 219 7.93 -14.23 -2.11
N ARG A 220 6.98 -13.31 -2.02
CA ARG A 220 7.24 -11.95 -1.55
C ARG A 220 7.52 -11.95 -0.06
N GLU A 221 8.65 -11.40 0.37
CA GLU A 221 9.12 -11.38 1.74
C GLU A 221 9.39 -9.95 2.19
N TYR A 222 8.85 -9.58 3.34
CA TYR A 222 9.07 -8.27 3.96
C TYR A 222 10.21 -8.38 4.96
N ASN A 223 11.32 -7.70 4.70
CA ASN A 223 12.51 -7.72 5.56
C ASN A 223 12.40 -6.75 6.75
N THR A 224 11.23 -6.24 6.99
CA THR A 224 10.94 -5.30 8.09
C THR A 224 9.53 -5.55 8.59
N THR A 225 9.30 -5.31 9.88
CA THR A 225 7.97 -5.27 10.51
C THR A 225 7.39 -3.84 10.55
N TYR A 226 8.17 -2.85 10.07
CA TYR A 226 7.80 -1.45 10.02
C TYR A 226 7.29 -1.05 8.63
N ALA A 227 6.66 0.12 8.55
CA ALA A 227 6.14 0.70 7.31
C ALA A 227 5.02 -0.11 6.63
N ALA A 228 4.31 -0.97 7.37
CA ALA A 228 3.28 -1.87 6.82
C ALA A 228 2.26 -1.15 5.92
N HIS A 229 1.73 -0.01 6.38
CA HIS A 229 0.71 0.75 5.65
C HIS A 229 1.18 1.35 4.33
N ILE A 230 2.49 1.53 4.14
CA ILE A 230 3.01 2.16 2.93
C ILE A 230 3.69 1.16 1.99
N LEU A 231 4.22 0.05 2.52
CA LEU A 231 4.77 -1.02 1.70
C LEU A 231 3.68 -1.68 0.86
N GLY A 232 2.50 -1.88 1.46
CA GLY A 232 1.40 -2.56 0.80
C GLY A 232 1.61 -4.06 0.68
N TYR A 233 0.84 -4.72 -0.20
CA TYR A 233 0.89 -6.16 -0.40
C TYR A 233 0.58 -6.54 -1.85
N VAL A 234 0.91 -7.78 -2.21
CA VAL A 234 0.57 -8.38 -3.49
C VAL A 234 -0.58 -9.39 -3.32
N GLY A 235 -1.46 -9.45 -4.29
CA GLY A 235 -2.60 -10.37 -4.28
C GLY A 235 -3.01 -10.78 -5.69
N ALA A 236 -3.94 -11.74 -5.79
CA ALA A 236 -4.53 -12.11 -7.08
C ALA A 236 -5.24 -10.91 -7.70
N MET A 237 -5.16 -10.79 -9.01
CA MET A 237 -5.88 -9.78 -9.77
C MET A 237 -7.38 -10.10 -9.75
N ASP A 238 -8.23 -9.10 -9.60
CA ASP A 238 -9.67 -9.26 -9.72
C ASP A 238 -10.16 -8.97 -11.15
N ALA A 239 -11.41 -9.34 -11.43
CA ALA A 239 -11.97 -9.22 -12.77
C ALA A 239 -12.08 -7.76 -13.28
N GLU A 240 -12.29 -6.80 -12.37
CA GLU A 240 -12.37 -5.38 -12.70
C GLU A 240 -11.00 -4.81 -13.05
N GLU A 241 -9.97 -5.14 -12.27
CA GLU A 241 -8.57 -4.77 -12.57
C GLU A 241 -8.10 -5.34 -13.90
N TRP A 242 -8.46 -6.61 -14.19
CA TRP A 242 -8.17 -7.23 -15.47
C TRP A 242 -8.78 -6.44 -16.63
N GLU A 243 -10.10 -6.21 -16.58
CA GLU A 243 -10.83 -5.53 -17.64
C GLU A 243 -10.39 -4.07 -17.83
N GLU A 244 -10.07 -3.36 -16.76
CA GLU A 244 -9.75 -1.95 -16.80
C GLU A 244 -8.28 -1.64 -17.11
N LYS A 245 -7.34 -2.48 -16.59
CA LYS A 245 -5.92 -2.14 -16.59
C LYS A 245 -5.05 -3.09 -17.42
N TYR A 246 -5.32 -4.40 -17.42
CA TYR A 246 -4.33 -5.39 -17.82
C TYR A 246 -4.68 -6.24 -19.05
N LYS A 247 -5.95 -6.35 -19.43
CA LYS A 247 -6.40 -7.23 -20.54
C LYS A 247 -5.70 -7.01 -21.89
N ASP A 248 -5.23 -5.80 -22.14
CA ASP A 248 -4.53 -5.43 -23.38
C ASP A 248 -2.99 -5.49 -23.21
N ASN A 249 -2.49 -6.02 -22.10
CA ASN A 249 -1.07 -6.15 -21.80
C ASN A 249 -0.67 -7.65 -21.74
N ASP A 250 0.07 -8.10 -22.73
CA ASP A 250 0.50 -9.50 -22.89
C ASP A 250 1.45 -9.99 -21.77
N ASP A 251 1.93 -9.10 -20.90
CA ASP A 251 2.79 -9.48 -19.78
C ASP A 251 2.00 -9.95 -18.55
N TYR A 252 0.66 -9.77 -18.55
CA TYR A 252 -0.22 -10.21 -17.45
C TYR A 252 -1.14 -11.35 -17.87
N GLU A 253 -1.48 -12.19 -16.92
CA GLU A 253 -2.54 -13.19 -17.00
C GLU A 253 -3.66 -12.85 -15.98
N MET A 254 -4.83 -13.41 -16.18
CA MET A 254 -6.00 -13.13 -15.34
C MET A 254 -5.81 -13.55 -13.88
N ASP A 255 -4.93 -14.52 -13.61
CA ASP A 255 -4.56 -14.99 -12.27
C ASP A 255 -3.19 -14.48 -11.78
N ALA A 256 -2.65 -13.44 -12.43
CA ALA A 256 -1.39 -12.84 -12.01
C ALA A 256 -1.52 -12.20 -10.63
N LYS A 257 -0.46 -12.32 -9.83
CA LYS A 257 -0.32 -11.55 -8.59
C LYS A 257 0.19 -10.15 -8.91
N VAL A 258 -0.57 -9.13 -8.51
CA VAL A 258 -0.26 -7.71 -8.70
C VAL A 258 -0.21 -6.98 -7.38
N GLY A 259 0.39 -5.80 -7.35
CA GLY A 259 0.34 -4.93 -6.18
C GLY A 259 -1.07 -4.43 -5.92
N LYS A 260 -1.57 -4.61 -4.70
CA LYS A 260 -2.93 -4.25 -4.30
C LYS A 260 -3.00 -2.94 -3.54
N ASP A 261 -1.95 -2.58 -2.84
CA ASP A 261 -1.88 -1.36 -2.03
C ASP A 261 -0.43 -0.88 -1.90
N GLY A 262 -0.25 0.33 -1.37
CA GLY A 262 1.03 0.91 -1.04
C GLY A 262 2.03 0.97 -2.20
N PHE A 263 3.30 0.76 -1.90
CA PHE A 263 4.38 0.75 -2.90
C PHE A 263 4.26 -0.38 -3.90
N GLU A 264 3.74 -1.52 -3.48
CA GLU A 264 3.51 -2.65 -4.38
C GLU A 264 2.56 -2.27 -5.52
N ALA A 265 1.48 -1.55 -5.23
CA ALA A 265 0.54 -1.07 -6.24
C ALA A 265 1.06 0.16 -7.00
N ALA A 266 1.62 1.14 -6.27
CA ALA A 266 2.07 2.40 -6.87
C ALA A 266 3.22 2.22 -7.86
N PHE A 267 4.07 1.23 -7.65
CA PHE A 267 5.24 0.96 -8.48
C PHE A 267 5.13 -0.33 -9.28
N GLU A 268 3.90 -0.85 -9.47
CA GLU A 268 3.61 -2.07 -10.22
C GLU A 268 4.32 -2.09 -11.59
N GLU A 269 4.28 -0.99 -12.34
CA GLU A 269 4.89 -0.88 -13.67
C GLU A 269 6.41 -1.12 -13.69
N TYR A 270 7.09 -0.88 -12.56
CA TYR A 270 8.54 -1.12 -12.43
C TYR A 270 8.82 -2.48 -11.80
N LEU A 271 8.04 -2.83 -10.78
CA LEU A 271 8.23 -4.03 -9.98
C LEU A 271 7.83 -5.30 -10.70
N HIS A 272 6.82 -5.25 -11.58
CA HIS A 272 6.37 -6.42 -12.34
C HIS A 272 7.43 -6.83 -13.37
N GLY A 273 7.74 -8.13 -13.39
CA GLY A 273 8.66 -8.69 -14.39
C GLY A 273 7.94 -9.11 -15.65
N VAL A 274 8.69 -9.52 -16.65
CA VAL A 274 8.16 -10.05 -17.91
C VAL A 274 8.35 -11.56 -17.94
N ASP A 275 7.24 -12.29 -17.89
CA ASP A 275 7.24 -13.75 -17.85
C ASP A 275 7.86 -14.37 -19.09
N GLY A 276 8.45 -15.53 -18.89
CA GLY A 276 9.06 -16.34 -19.94
C GLY A 276 8.19 -17.51 -20.37
N TRP A 277 8.61 -18.17 -21.44
CA TRP A 277 7.99 -19.39 -21.93
C TRP A 277 9.03 -20.49 -22.02
N ARG A 278 8.79 -21.59 -21.31
CA ARG A 278 9.61 -22.81 -21.36
C ARG A 278 8.88 -23.89 -22.17
N VAL A 279 9.61 -24.49 -23.08
CA VAL A 279 9.14 -25.59 -23.92
C VAL A 279 9.77 -26.87 -23.42
N ASP A 280 8.96 -27.77 -22.86
CA ASP A 280 9.38 -29.06 -22.35
C ASP A 280 8.90 -30.19 -23.26
N THR A 281 9.81 -31.07 -23.67
CA THR A 281 9.47 -32.31 -24.35
C THR A 281 9.49 -33.43 -23.29
N VAL A 282 8.35 -34.04 -23.08
CA VAL A 282 8.17 -35.07 -22.04
C VAL A 282 7.86 -36.43 -22.66
N ASP A 283 8.27 -37.51 -21.99
CA ASP A 283 7.89 -38.88 -22.37
C ASP A 283 6.48 -39.23 -21.87
N LYS A 284 6.03 -40.41 -22.19
CA LYS A 284 4.71 -40.92 -21.75
C LYS A 284 4.58 -41.12 -20.23
N GLU A 285 5.70 -41.21 -19.53
CA GLU A 285 5.79 -41.28 -18.08
C GLU A 285 5.83 -39.91 -17.42
N GLY A 286 5.90 -38.82 -18.20
CA GLY A 286 5.94 -37.42 -17.70
C GLY A 286 7.35 -36.89 -17.42
N ASN A 287 8.42 -37.65 -17.74
CA ASN A 287 9.78 -37.17 -17.52
C ASN A 287 10.21 -36.19 -18.62
N ILE A 288 10.82 -35.10 -18.24
CA ILE A 288 11.34 -34.10 -19.16
C ILE A 288 12.59 -34.65 -19.86
N ILE A 289 12.49 -34.86 -21.18
CA ILE A 289 13.60 -35.32 -22.03
C ILE A 289 14.44 -34.14 -22.53
N LYS A 290 13.77 -33.04 -22.84
CA LYS A 290 14.39 -31.82 -23.36
C LYS A 290 13.61 -30.62 -22.85
N SER A 291 14.34 -29.58 -22.42
CA SER A 291 13.80 -28.30 -21.98
C SER A 291 14.60 -27.16 -22.58
N PHE A 292 13.92 -26.11 -23.01
CA PHE A 292 14.54 -24.84 -23.42
C PHE A 292 13.54 -23.68 -23.29
N TYR A 293 14.09 -22.48 -23.10
CA TYR A 293 13.25 -21.27 -23.09
C TYR A 293 13.03 -20.78 -24.53
N GLU A 294 11.77 -20.57 -24.91
CA GLU A 294 11.40 -19.83 -26.10
C GLU A 294 11.51 -18.32 -25.87
N LYS A 295 11.11 -17.89 -24.65
CA LYS A 295 11.30 -16.54 -24.12
C LYS A 295 11.80 -16.67 -22.68
N GLU A 296 12.98 -16.16 -22.37
CA GLU A 296 13.49 -16.16 -21.00
C GLU A 296 12.70 -15.16 -20.14
N PRO A 297 12.35 -15.52 -18.88
CA PRO A 297 11.73 -14.58 -17.97
C PRO A 297 12.72 -13.44 -17.63
N ARG A 298 12.22 -12.24 -17.47
CA ARG A 298 13.01 -11.08 -17.03
C ARG A 298 12.43 -10.53 -15.75
N ALA A 299 13.23 -10.46 -14.71
CA ALA A 299 12.82 -9.90 -13.43
C ALA A 299 12.37 -8.43 -13.57
N GLY A 300 11.51 -7.99 -12.69
CA GLY A 300 11.12 -6.60 -12.56
C GLY A 300 12.27 -5.73 -12.06
N ASN A 301 12.15 -4.43 -12.27
CA ASN A 301 13.17 -3.48 -11.85
C ASN A 301 13.03 -3.14 -10.36
N ASN A 302 14.14 -2.83 -9.70
CA ASN A 302 14.17 -2.47 -8.30
C ASN A 302 13.80 -1.00 -8.11
N VAL A 303 13.00 -0.72 -7.09
CA VAL A 303 12.55 0.62 -6.72
C VAL A 303 13.24 1.05 -5.43
N GLU A 304 14.06 2.09 -5.51
CA GLU A 304 14.61 2.76 -4.34
C GLU A 304 13.68 3.91 -3.95
N THR A 305 13.11 3.81 -2.76
CA THR A 305 12.16 4.79 -2.22
C THR A 305 12.89 5.92 -1.49
N THR A 306 12.16 6.98 -1.16
CA THR A 306 12.67 8.07 -0.33
C THR A 306 12.58 7.78 1.17
N LEU A 307 11.87 6.72 1.56
CA LEU A 307 11.68 6.32 2.95
C LEU A 307 13.03 6.03 3.62
N ASP A 308 13.24 6.52 4.82
CA ASP A 308 14.38 6.16 5.67
C ASP A 308 13.91 5.16 6.73
N LEU A 309 14.29 3.89 6.59
CA LEU A 309 13.84 2.82 7.48
C LEU A 309 14.15 3.11 8.95
N ARG A 310 15.32 3.69 9.23
CA ARG A 310 15.71 4.04 10.60
C ARG A 310 14.82 5.12 11.20
N LEU A 311 14.50 6.16 10.43
CA LEU A 311 13.56 7.21 10.88
C LEU A 311 12.14 6.66 11.02
N GLN A 312 11.72 5.77 10.12
CA GLN A 312 10.41 5.12 10.20
C GLN A 312 10.27 4.28 11.49
N GLN A 313 11.30 3.51 11.86
CA GLN A 313 11.33 2.75 13.11
C GLN A 313 11.24 3.66 14.33
N VAL A 314 12.03 4.75 14.35
CA VAL A 314 11.96 5.72 15.44
C VAL A 314 10.57 6.32 15.54
N ALA A 315 9.97 6.65 14.41
CA ALA A 315 8.63 7.26 14.37
C ALA A 315 7.55 6.31 14.90
N GLU A 316 7.50 5.05 14.44
CA GLU A 316 6.50 4.06 14.87
C GLU A 316 6.67 3.71 16.36
N ASN A 317 7.90 3.50 16.81
CA ASN A 317 8.17 3.22 18.23
C ASN A 317 7.83 4.41 19.12
N SER A 318 8.15 5.64 18.71
CA SER A 318 7.82 6.85 19.46
C SER A 318 6.29 7.11 19.50
N LEU A 319 5.56 6.77 18.42
CA LEU A 319 4.10 6.78 18.42
C LEU A 319 3.55 5.80 19.47
N GLU A 320 3.96 4.54 19.43
CA GLU A 320 3.49 3.51 20.35
C GLU A 320 3.80 3.86 21.80
N GLU A 321 5.05 4.28 22.09
CA GLU A 321 5.46 4.69 23.44
C GLU A 321 4.63 5.87 23.95
N THR A 322 4.51 6.93 23.15
CA THR A 322 3.77 8.16 23.54
C THR A 322 2.28 7.86 23.76
N LEU A 323 1.64 7.11 22.85
CA LEU A 323 0.21 6.79 23.01
C LEU A 323 -0.04 5.85 24.19
N THR A 324 0.86 4.94 24.45
CA THR A 324 0.80 4.08 25.65
C THR A 324 0.93 4.89 26.93
N LEU A 325 1.82 5.88 26.96
CA LEU A 325 1.95 6.79 28.11
C LEU A 325 0.67 7.61 28.30
N LEU A 326 0.07 8.16 27.24
CA LEU A 326 -1.18 8.92 27.31
C LEU A 326 -2.35 8.07 27.84
N LYS A 327 -2.56 6.87 27.31
CA LYS A 327 -3.59 5.93 27.78
C LYS A 327 -3.50 5.65 29.29
N ASN A 328 -2.29 5.66 29.82
CA ASN A 328 -2.02 5.38 31.23
C ASN A 328 -1.90 6.63 32.14
N LYS A 329 -1.93 7.84 31.55
CA LYS A 329 -1.76 9.11 32.26
C LYS A 329 -2.95 9.36 33.19
N ARG A 330 -2.68 9.73 34.45
CA ARG A 330 -3.67 10.01 35.49
C ARG A 330 -3.32 11.30 36.21
N ASP A 331 -4.34 11.97 36.74
CA ASP A 331 -4.17 13.13 37.62
C ASP A 331 -3.73 12.71 39.06
N LYS A 332 -3.58 13.69 39.95
CA LYS A 332 -3.16 13.48 41.36
C LYS A 332 -4.14 12.63 42.14
N ASP A 333 -5.40 12.61 41.72
CA ASP A 333 -6.50 11.91 42.37
C ASP A 333 -6.75 10.53 41.72
N GLY A 334 -5.98 10.16 40.69
CA GLY A 334 -6.04 8.89 39.96
C GLY A 334 -7.09 8.87 38.85
N ASN A 335 -7.69 10.00 38.49
CA ASN A 335 -8.64 10.08 37.38
C ASN A 335 -7.93 10.13 36.03
N PRO A 336 -8.56 9.60 34.97
CA PRO A 336 -8.06 9.81 33.61
C PRO A 336 -7.93 11.30 33.27
N VAL A 337 -6.87 11.68 32.59
CA VAL A 337 -6.68 13.03 32.08
C VAL A 337 -6.96 13.08 30.58
N ASP A 338 -7.08 14.27 30.04
CA ASP A 338 -7.25 14.51 28.63
C ASP A 338 -6.17 13.79 27.78
N GLY A 339 -6.58 13.12 26.71
CA GLY A 339 -5.73 12.24 25.89
C GLY A 339 -5.69 10.76 26.33
N ASN A 340 -6.33 10.38 27.40
CA ASN A 340 -6.29 8.98 27.87
C ASN A 340 -7.13 8.02 27.01
N ASP A 341 -8.02 8.52 26.20
CA ASP A 341 -8.87 7.79 25.26
C ASP A 341 -8.32 7.82 23.81
N VAL A 342 -7.05 8.18 23.65
CA VAL A 342 -6.35 8.19 22.35
C VAL A 342 -6.51 6.87 21.61
N GLN A 343 -6.88 6.94 20.32
CA GLN A 343 -7.16 5.77 19.50
C GLN A 343 -6.06 5.52 18.47
N GLY A 344 -5.79 6.48 17.61
CA GLY A 344 -4.83 6.34 16.55
C GLY A 344 -3.97 7.59 16.39
N ALA A 345 -2.87 7.44 15.67
CA ALA A 345 -2.00 8.57 15.37
C ALA A 345 -1.25 8.36 14.06
N ALA A 346 -0.71 9.46 13.55
CA ALA A 346 0.11 9.50 12.35
C ALA A 346 1.30 10.42 12.53
N VAL A 347 2.40 10.09 11.86
CA VAL A 347 3.53 11.01 11.70
C VAL A 347 4.06 10.94 10.26
N VAL A 348 4.35 12.11 9.72
CA VAL A 348 4.98 12.29 8.42
C VAL A 348 6.20 13.17 8.58
N ALA A 349 7.29 12.84 7.90
CA ALA A 349 8.47 13.67 7.77
C ALA A 349 8.88 13.83 6.30
N ILE A 350 9.23 15.06 5.89
CA ILE A 350 9.57 15.40 4.50
C ILE A 350 10.88 16.18 4.49
N ASP A 351 11.81 15.85 3.57
CA ASP A 351 12.94 16.70 3.24
C ASP A 351 12.42 17.96 2.52
N VAL A 352 12.57 19.12 3.15
CA VAL A 352 11.97 20.37 2.67
C VAL A 352 12.56 20.86 1.35
N ARG A 353 13.77 20.41 1.00
CA ARG A 353 14.52 20.83 -0.19
C ARG A 353 14.09 20.09 -1.46
N THR A 354 13.48 18.92 -1.31
CA THR A 354 13.19 18.01 -2.44
C THR A 354 11.75 17.54 -2.49
N GLY A 355 11.01 17.58 -1.38
CA GLY A 355 9.70 16.96 -1.25
C GLY A 355 9.75 15.45 -0.99
N GLU A 356 10.94 14.86 -0.79
CA GLU A 356 11.09 13.45 -0.47
C GLU A 356 10.45 13.11 0.87
N VAL A 357 9.53 12.13 0.90
CA VAL A 357 8.90 11.65 2.12
C VAL A 357 9.83 10.66 2.81
N LEU A 358 10.31 11.03 3.99
CA LEU A 358 11.29 10.27 4.77
C LEU A 358 10.63 9.29 5.74
N VAL A 359 9.44 9.66 6.24
CA VAL A 359 8.64 8.90 7.21
C VAL A 359 7.17 9.03 6.84
N CYS A 360 6.46 7.90 6.89
CA CYS A 360 5.00 7.84 6.74
C CYS A 360 4.47 6.72 7.66
N ALA A 361 4.22 7.08 8.93
CA ALA A 361 3.89 6.11 9.97
C ALA A 361 2.45 6.30 10.48
N SER A 362 1.74 5.19 10.64
CA SER A 362 0.39 5.11 11.20
C SER A 362 0.38 4.22 12.44
N TYR A 363 -0.39 4.58 13.45
CA TYR A 363 -0.64 3.77 14.64
C TYR A 363 -2.16 3.58 14.85
N PRO A 364 -2.65 2.40 15.23
CA PRO A 364 -1.87 1.16 15.37
C PRO A 364 -1.34 0.65 14.03
N THR A 365 -0.31 -0.18 14.12
CA THR A 365 0.32 -0.86 12.97
C THR A 365 0.22 -2.38 13.10
N TYR A 366 0.73 -3.11 12.14
CA TYR A 366 0.76 -4.57 12.08
C TYR A 366 2.04 -5.07 11.40
N ASP A 367 2.38 -6.34 11.58
CA ASP A 367 3.49 -6.97 10.82
C ASP A 367 3.00 -7.32 9.41
N PRO A 368 3.61 -6.78 8.34
CA PRO A 368 3.22 -7.09 6.97
C PRO A 368 3.41 -8.57 6.60
N ASN A 369 4.29 -9.31 7.28
CA ASN A 369 4.49 -10.75 7.04
C ASN A 369 3.31 -11.58 7.55
N GLU A 370 2.59 -11.13 8.58
CA GLU A 370 1.43 -11.83 9.17
C GLU A 370 0.09 -11.35 8.60
N PHE A 371 0.10 -10.36 7.68
CA PHE A 371 -1.09 -9.65 7.22
C PHE A 371 -2.25 -10.55 6.84
N PHE A 372 -2.02 -11.57 6.02
CA PHE A 372 -3.09 -12.47 5.55
C PHE A 372 -3.62 -13.38 6.66
N GLU A 373 -2.78 -13.78 7.61
CA GLU A 373 -3.17 -14.64 8.72
C GLU A 373 -4.08 -13.90 9.72
N ILE A 374 -3.76 -12.63 10.01
CA ILE A 374 -4.48 -11.81 11.00
C ILE A 374 -5.48 -10.82 10.39
N TYR A 375 -5.71 -10.85 9.06
CA TYR A 375 -6.54 -9.87 8.35
C TYR A 375 -7.93 -9.68 8.97
N ASN A 376 -8.62 -10.77 9.32
CA ASN A 376 -9.94 -10.70 9.92
C ASN A 376 -9.93 -10.09 11.33
N GLU A 377 -8.85 -10.26 12.07
CA GLU A 377 -8.64 -9.65 13.38
C GLU A 377 -8.39 -8.14 13.23
N LEU A 378 -7.54 -7.75 12.27
CA LEU A 378 -7.28 -6.35 11.94
C LEU A 378 -8.56 -5.62 11.48
N LEU A 379 -9.39 -6.29 10.67
CA LEU A 379 -10.66 -5.73 10.19
C LEU A 379 -11.69 -5.53 11.32
N ALA A 380 -11.69 -6.41 12.31
CA ALA A 380 -12.61 -6.37 13.45
C ALA A 380 -12.14 -5.43 14.57
N ASP A 381 -10.89 -4.97 14.56
CA ASP A 381 -10.32 -4.12 15.60
C ASP A 381 -10.95 -2.71 15.56
N PRO A 382 -11.57 -2.25 16.68
CA PRO A 382 -12.19 -0.92 16.77
C PRO A 382 -11.18 0.23 16.59
N MET A 383 -9.89 0.00 16.80
CA MET A 383 -8.83 0.99 16.55
C MET A 383 -8.46 1.13 15.07
N ARG A 384 -9.07 0.30 14.20
CA ARG A 384 -8.92 0.36 12.73
C ARG A 384 -7.46 0.39 12.26
N PRO A 385 -6.66 -0.64 12.57
CA PRO A 385 -5.24 -0.68 12.23
C PRO A 385 -4.96 -0.68 10.72
N LEU A 386 -5.93 -1.01 9.86
CA LEU A 386 -5.75 -1.02 8.40
C LEU A 386 -5.76 0.38 7.77
N ILE A 387 -6.16 1.42 8.51
CA ILE A 387 -6.22 2.78 7.95
C ILE A 387 -4.80 3.38 7.87
N ASN A 388 -4.39 3.76 6.68
CA ASN A 388 -3.20 4.59 6.46
C ASN A 388 -3.51 6.04 6.86
N ARG A 389 -3.45 6.33 8.17
CA ARG A 389 -3.81 7.65 8.73
C ARG A 389 -3.05 8.81 8.13
N PRO A 390 -1.75 8.72 7.83
CA PRO A 390 -1.01 9.78 7.14
C PRO A 390 -1.66 10.28 5.85
N LEU A 391 -2.28 9.39 5.08
CA LEU A 391 -2.78 9.65 3.74
C LEU A 391 -4.31 9.66 3.64
N GLN A 392 -5.01 8.96 4.53
CA GLN A 392 -6.46 8.75 4.50
C GLN A 392 -7.20 9.37 5.69
N GLY A 393 -6.48 9.74 6.74
CA GLY A 393 -7.08 10.42 7.89
C GLY A 393 -7.29 11.90 7.58
N GLU A 394 -8.53 12.37 7.59
CA GLU A 394 -8.88 13.77 7.40
C GLU A 394 -9.31 14.37 8.74
N TYR A 395 -8.57 15.37 9.19
CA TYR A 395 -8.70 15.92 10.53
C TYR A 395 -8.68 17.44 10.56
N PRO A 396 -9.37 18.09 11.51
CA PRO A 396 -9.24 19.52 11.71
C PRO A 396 -7.82 19.86 12.18
N PRO A 397 -7.11 20.79 11.50
CA PRO A 397 -5.73 21.12 11.83
C PRO A 397 -5.59 21.88 13.16
N GLY A 398 -6.68 22.49 13.64
CA GLY A 398 -6.66 23.35 14.81
C GLY A 398 -5.62 24.46 14.68
N SER A 399 -4.98 24.80 15.77
CA SER A 399 -4.02 25.92 15.85
C SER A 399 -2.78 25.79 14.95
N THR A 400 -2.55 24.62 14.31
CA THR A 400 -1.49 24.51 13.29
C THR A 400 -1.80 25.27 12.01
N TYR A 401 -3.06 25.67 11.82
CA TYR A 401 -3.51 26.49 10.69
C TYR A 401 -3.18 27.98 10.86
N LYS A 402 -2.91 28.48 12.06
CA LYS A 402 -2.78 29.91 12.39
C LYS A 402 -1.71 30.66 11.61
N MET A 403 -0.71 29.98 11.05
CA MET A 403 0.26 30.61 10.15
C MET A 403 -0.38 31.03 8.82
N VAL A 404 -1.37 30.27 8.31
CA VAL A 404 -2.17 30.70 7.15
C VAL A 404 -2.85 32.01 7.44
N THR A 405 -3.49 32.13 8.60
CA THR A 405 -4.20 33.35 9.02
C THR A 405 -3.24 34.53 9.22
N ALA A 406 -2.05 34.26 9.76
CA ALA A 406 -1.01 35.28 9.94
C ALA A 406 -0.49 35.79 8.60
N ILE A 407 -0.17 34.90 7.67
CA ILE A 407 0.26 35.26 6.30
C ILE A 407 -0.82 36.06 5.59
N ALA A 408 -2.05 35.55 5.58
CA ALA A 408 -3.19 36.23 4.93
C ALA A 408 -3.39 37.65 5.47
N GLY A 409 -3.39 37.81 6.81
CA GLY A 409 -3.62 39.11 7.44
C GLY A 409 -2.51 40.15 7.15
N ILE A 410 -1.26 39.74 7.10
CA ILE A 410 -0.13 40.64 6.80
C ILE A 410 -0.06 40.93 5.31
N ASP A 411 -0.12 39.94 4.45
CA ASP A 411 0.09 40.09 3.01
C ASP A 411 -0.99 40.97 2.33
N ILE A 412 -2.24 40.91 2.84
CA ILE A 412 -3.27 41.87 2.36
C ILE A 412 -3.23 43.24 3.06
N GLY A 413 -2.30 43.44 4.02
CA GLY A 413 -2.12 44.71 4.73
C GLY A 413 -3.15 44.99 5.82
N SER A 414 -3.87 43.95 6.33
CA SER A 414 -4.82 44.08 7.44
C SER A 414 -4.12 44.50 8.72
N LEU A 415 -2.94 43.97 9.00
CA LEU A 415 -2.10 44.34 10.14
C LEU A 415 -0.62 44.30 9.77
N SER A 416 0.22 44.93 10.59
CA SER A 416 1.66 44.77 10.56
C SER A 416 2.15 43.82 11.66
N ILE A 417 3.40 43.38 11.56
CA ILE A 417 4.05 42.52 12.58
C ILE A 417 4.03 43.13 14.00
N ASN A 418 3.95 44.45 14.10
CA ASN A 418 3.94 45.19 15.35
C ASN A 418 2.54 45.65 15.77
N SER A 419 1.49 45.37 14.98
CA SER A 419 0.12 45.65 15.40
C SER A 419 -0.27 44.75 16.57
N THR A 420 -1.00 45.32 17.52
CA THR A 420 -1.47 44.60 18.70
C THR A 420 -3.00 44.47 18.72
N ILE A 421 -3.47 43.37 19.26
CA ILE A 421 -4.90 43.10 19.55
C ILE A 421 -4.99 42.78 21.05
N TYR A 422 -6.03 43.28 21.69
CA TYR A 422 -6.26 43.03 23.13
C TYR A 422 -7.17 41.83 23.30
N ASP A 423 -6.68 40.76 23.90
CA ASP A 423 -7.43 39.55 24.20
C ASP A 423 -8.38 39.78 25.40
N GLU A 424 -9.67 39.87 25.17
CA GLU A 424 -10.72 40.03 26.15
C GLU A 424 -11.22 38.69 26.74
N GLY A 425 -10.75 37.56 26.16
CA GLY A 425 -11.10 36.19 26.58
C GLY A 425 -12.32 35.61 25.87
N VAL A 426 -13.35 36.39 25.63
CA VAL A 426 -14.59 35.99 24.94
C VAL A 426 -14.77 36.86 23.72
N TYR A 427 -14.97 36.22 22.56
CA TYR A 427 -15.29 36.88 21.31
C TYR A 427 -16.76 36.66 20.97
N ASP A 428 -17.62 37.67 21.21
CA ASP A 428 -19.09 37.59 21.15
C ASP A 428 -19.72 38.73 20.35
N GLU A 429 -18.96 39.39 19.46
CA GLU A 429 -19.42 40.56 18.70
C GLU A 429 -20.42 40.21 17.57
N TYR A 430 -20.54 38.91 17.20
CA TYR A 430 -21.34 38.49 16.04
C TYR A 430 -22.55 37.61 16.42
N GLY A 431 -23.64 38.29 16.81
CA GLY A 431 -24.92 37.66 17.11
C GLY A 431 -24.94 36.85 18.40
N ASP A 432 -25.55 35.66 18.37
CA ASP A 432 -25.64 34.75 19.50
C ASP A 432 -24.44 33.81 19.61
N PHE A 433 -23.42 33.96 18.73
CA PHE A 433 -22.22 33.13 18.72
C PHE A 433 -21.15 33.73 19.65
N ALA A 434 -20.62 32.89 20.52
CA ALA A 434 -19.50 33.24 21.40
C ALA A 434 -18.38 32.23 21.26
N ALA A 435 -17.15 32.68 20.99
CA ALA A 435 -15.95 31.88 20.92
C ALA A 435 -14.97 32.29 22.03
N TYR A 436 -14.22 31.32 22.56
CA TYR A 436 -13.40 31.53 23.75
C TYR A 436 -11.91 31.37 23.45
N CYS A 437 -11.11 32.22 24.07
CA CYS A 437 -9.69 31.99 24.13
C CYS A 437 -9.38 30.85 25.11
N LEU A 438 -8.53 29.88 24.72
CA LEU A 438 -8.21 28.70 25.53
C LEU A 438 -7.71 29.07 26.94
N ARG A 439 -6.88 30.12 27.06
CA ARG A 439 -6.38 30.61 28.34
C ARG A 439 -7.51 31.08 29.26
N TYR A 440 -8.50 31.76 28.70
CA TYR A 440 -9.68 32.22 29.44
C TYR A 440 -10.52 31.03 29.91
N SER A 441 -10.82 30.11 29.01
CA SER A 441 -11.61 28.89 29.34
C SER A 441 -10.92 28.01 30.37
N SER A 442 -9.62 27.75 30.21
CA SER A 442 -8.84 26.90 31.13
C SER A 442 -8.60 27.52 32.52
N SER A 443 -8.84 28.82 32.66
CA SER A 443 -8.69 29.55 33.91
C SER A 443 -10.01 29.96 34.56
N ASP A 444 -11.15 29.39 34.14
CA ASP A 444 -12.49 29.79 34.59
C ASP A 444 -12.74 31.31 34.47
N GLY A 445 -12.23 31.93 33.43
CA GLY A 445 -12.35 33.36 33.15
C GLY A 445 -11.38 34.26 33.92
N ALA A 446 -10.41 33.70 34.62
CA ALA A 446 -9.51 34.49 35.48
C ALA A 446 -8.36 35.17 34.68
N TRP A 447 -7.96 34.62 33.52
CA TRP A 447 -6.77 35.08 32.80
C TRP A 447 -7.01 35.19 31.30
N THR A 448 -6.49 36.27 30.68
CA THR A 448 -6.39 36.49 29.25
C THR A 448 -4.92 36.72 28.86
N HIS A 449 -4.64 36.86 27.55
CA HIS A 449 -3.28 37.23 27.13
C HIS A 449 -3.05 38.75 27.15
N GLY A 450 -4.10 39.56 27.25
CA GLY A 450 -4.01 41.01 27.22
C GLY A 450 -3.61 41.53 25.85
N GLU A 451 -2.84 42.63 25.82
CA GLU A 451 -2.37 43.21 24.57
C GLU A 451 -1.15 42.46 24.01
N ILE A 452 -1.32 41.81 22.86
CA ILE A 452 -0.29 40.99 22.21
C ILE A 452 -0.20 41.28 20.72
N ASN A 453 0.98 41.08 20.15
CA ASN A 453 1.20 41.11 18.70
C ASN A 453 1.08 39.70 18.09
N ILE A 454 1.20 39.60 16.75
CA ILE A 454 1.00 38.35 16.03
C ILE A 454 1.99 37.23 16.40
N ARG A 455 3.27 37.58 16.71
CA ARG A 455 4.28 36.60 17.13
C ARG A 455 3.93 36.01 18.51
N GLU A 456 3.51 36.85 19.44
CA GLU A 456 3.06 36.46 20.76
C GLU A 456 1.74 35.64 20.67
N ALA A 457 0.83 36.02 19.76
CA ALA A 457 -0.38 35.28 19.49
C ALA A 457 -0.11 33.85 18.98
N LEU A 458 0.91 33.67 18.14
CA LEU A 458 1.37 32.35 17.70
C LEU A 458 2.04 31.58 18.85
N LYS A 459 2.93 32.24 19.63
CA LYS A 459 3.62 31.67 20.78
C LYS A 459 2.66 31.05 21.79
N TYR A 460 1.65 31.83 22.19
CA TYR A 460 0.65 31.43 23.19
C TYR A 460 -0.53 30.68 22.59
N SER A 461 -0.58 30.59 21.27
CA SER A 461 -1.73 30.01 20.54
C SER A 461 -3.08 30.70 20.86
N CYS A 462 -3.06 32.04 21.03
CA CYS A 462 -4.24 32.82 21.36
C CYS A 462 -5.32 32.72 20.28
N ASN A 463 -6.51 32.19 20.61
CA ASN A 463 -7.61 32.10 19.65
C ASN A 463 -8.23 33.46 19.38
N TYR A 464 -8.45 34.27 20.43
CA TYR A 464 -9.09 35.58 20.33
C TYR A 464 -8.41 36.48 19.28
N PHE A 465 -7.08 36.51 19.26
CA PHE A 465 -6.33 37.30 18.29
C PHE A 465 -6.72 36.96 16.85
N PHE A 466 -6.83 35.67 16.54
CA PHE A 466 -7.12 35.22 15.18
C PHE A 466 -8.62 35.35 14.84
N TYR A 467 -9.52 35.27 15.82
CA TYR A 467 -10.93 35.62 15.63
C TYR A 467 -11.08 37.08 15.20
N ASP A 468 -10.50 38.00 16.00
CA ASP A 468 -10.56 39.42 15.74
C ASP A 468 -9.90 39.79 14.41
N LEU A 469 -8.70 39.26 14.11
CA LEU A 469 -8.01 39.43 12.84
C LEU A 469 -8.88 39.03 11.64
N SER A 470 -9.61 37.93 11.76
CA SER A 470 -10.43 37.42 10.66
C SER A 470 -11.64 38.30 10.32
N MET A 471 -12.15 39.02 11.30
CA MET A 471 -13.43 39.77 11.19
C MET A 471 -13.25 41.28 11.18
N ASN A 472 -12.53 41.82 12.16
CA ASN A 472 -12.49 43.27 12.40
C ASN A 472 -11.38 43.99 11.62
N TRP A 473 -10.41 43.26 11.05
CA TRP A 473 -9.30 43.83 10.29
C TRP A 473 -9.44 43.73 8.77
N GLY A 474 -10.63 43.33 8.30
CA GLY A 474 -10.97 43.34 6.88
C GLY A 474 -10.41 42.18 6.06
N MET A 475 -9.92 41.10 6.70
CA MET A 475 -9.31 39.95 6.02
C MET A 475 -10.38 39.07 5.35
N GLY A 476 -11.30 38.49 6.12
CA GLY A 476 -12.36 37.60 5.62
C GLY A 476 -11.89 36.26 5.08
N ILE A 477 -12.87 35.40 4.73
CA ILE A 477 -12.62 33.99 4.35
C ILE A 477 -11.86 33.83 3.03
N SER A 478 -12.04 34.75 2.07
CA SER A 478 -11.41 34.62 0.75
C SER A 478 -9.87 34.66 0.82
N ALA A 479 -9.32 35.53 1.68
CA ALA A 479 -7.87 35.62 1.86
C ALA A 479 -7.32 34.36 2.56
N LEU A 480 -8.09 33.81 3.51
CA LEU A 480 -7.73 32.55 4.16
C LEU A 480 -7.70 31.38 3.16
N ASP A 481 -8.74 31.24 2.34
CA ASP A 481 -8.83 30.14 1.35
C ASP A 481 -7.71 30.25 0.29
N GLU A 482 -7.39 31.47 -0.18
CA GLU A 482 -6.32 31.68 -1.14
C GLU A 482 -4.95 31.24 -0.60
N VAL A 483 -4.59 31.69 0.60
CA VAL A 483 -3.32 31.29 1.23
C VAL A 483 -3.31 29.81 1.55
N ALA A 484 -4.38 29.25 2.12
CA ALA A 484 -4.47 27.82 2.44
C ALA A 484 -4.26 26.96 1.19
N LYS A 485 -4.92 27.33 0.08
CA LYS A 485 -4.74 26.67 -1.22
C LYS A 485 -3.30 26.72 -1.70
N ALA A 486 -2.70 27.90 -1.66
CA ALA A 486 -1.32 28.11 -2.10
C ALA A 486 -0.33 27.28 -1.27
N MET A 487 -0.61 27.14 0.04
CA MET A 487 0.17 26.29 0.96
C MET A 487 -0.09 24.78 0.78
N GLY A 488 -1.03 24.39 -0.09
CA GLY A 488 -1.33 22.98 -0.41
C GLY A 488 -2.37 22.31 0.48
N LEU A 489 -3.01 23.05 1.38
CA LEU A 489 -4.09 22.52 2.19
C LEU A 489 -5.35 22.31 1.34
N GLY A 490 -5.93 21.11 1.38
CA GLY A 490 -7.04 20.72 0.52
C GLY A 490 -6.67 20.61 -0.97
N GLU A 491 -5.42 20.35 -1.27
CA GLU A 491 -4.89 20.08 -2.62
C GLU A 491 -4.07 18.78 -2.58
N PRO A 492 -3.99 18.00 -3.68
CA PRO A 492 -3.14 16.82 -3.72
C PRO A 492 -1.68 17.16 -3.40
N THR A 493 -1.03 16.30 -2.62
CA THR A 493 0.41 16.43 -2.34
C THR A 493 1.25 15.88 -3.49
N GLY A 494 0.66 14.94 -4.25
CA GLY A 494 1.23 14.34 -5.46
C GLY A 494 2.03 13.08 -5.23
N VAL A 495 1.95 12.48 -4.04
CA VAL A 495 2.55 11.16 -3.77
C VAL A 495 2.02 10.10 -4.74
N GLU A 496 2.80 9.06 -4.96
CA GLU A 496 2.50 8.00 -5.92
C GLU A 496 1.43 7.01 -5.43
N VAL A 497 1.16 7.01 -4.12
CA VAL A 497 0.12 6.17 -3.49
C VAL A 497 -1.20 6.93 -3.36
N PRO A 498 -2.35 6.25 -3.27
CA PRO A 498 -3.64 6.91 -3.09
C PRO A 498 -3.68 7.78 -1.83
N GLU A 499 -4.12 9.03 -1.98
CA GLU A 499 -4.26 9.99 -0.90
C GLU A 499 -5.65 10.65 -0.89
N TYR A 500 -6.14 11.01 0.30
CA TYR A 500 -7.31 11.87 0.46
C TYR A 500 -6.89 13.34 0.40
N VAL A 501 -7.77 14.17 -0.14
CA VAL A 501 -7.41 15.57 -0.44
C VAL A 501 -7.84 16.54 0.65
N GLY A 502 -8.74 16.13 1.54
CA GLY A 502 -9.27 17.01 2.57
C GLY A 502 -10.16 18.13 2.04
N VAL A 503 -10.59 19.00 2.93
CA VAL A 503 -11.52 20.09 2.63
C VAL A 503 -11.06 21.41 3.25
N ARG A 504 -10.96 22.47 2.45
CA ARG A 504 -10.78 23.84 2.94
C ARG A 504 -12.12 24.45 3.30
N ALA A 505 -12.16 25.20 4.38
CA ALA A 505 -13.31 26.01 4.76
C ALA A 505 -13.46 27.21 3.82
N ASN A 506 -14.51 27.18 2.99
CA ASN A 506 -14.93 28.29 2.15
C ASN A 506 -16.41 28.14 1.77
N PRO A 507 -17.09 29.22 1.32
CA PRO A 507 -18.53 29.17 0.97
C PRO A 507 -18.87 28.16 -0.12
N GLN A 508 -17.99 27.94 -1.11
CA GLN A 508 -18.24 26.99 -2.18
C GLN A 508 -18.22 25.56 -1.67
N ASN A 509 -17.20 25.18 -0.93
CA ASN A 509 -17.10 23.83 -0.34
C ASN A 509 -18.26 23.59 0.63
N LYS A 510 -18.68 24.59 1.42
CA LYS A 510 -19.82 24.45 2.31
C LYS A 510 -21.11 24.18 1.52
N TRP A 511 -21.30 24.86 0.40
CA TRP A 511 -22.43 24.63 -0.51
C TRP A 511 -22.40 23.22 -1.14
N ASP A 512 -21.23 22.72 -1.47
CA ASP A 512 -21.07 21.41 -2.12
C ASP A 512 -21.27 20.24 -1.15
N TYR A 513 -20.94 20.42 0.13
CA TYR A 513 -21.04 19.37 1.16
C TYR A 513 -22.36 19.36 1.94
N TYR A 514 -23.04 20.51 2.08
CA TYR A 514 -24.23 20.63 2.89
C TYR A 514 -25.44 21.06 2.05
N THR A 515 -26.64 20.96 2.63
CA THR A 515 -27.89 21.32 1.95
C THR A 515 -28.77 22.22 2.83
N GLY A 516 -29.64 23.03 2.20
CA GLY A 516 -30.56 23.94 2.93
C GLY A 516 -29.81 25.03 3.68
N SER A 517 -30.27 25.36 4.88
CA SER A 517 -29.67 26.43 5.72
C SER A 517 -28.25 26.12 6.14
N ASP A 518 -27.88 24.84 6.22
CA ASP A 518 -26.55 24.42 6.67
C ASP A 518 -25.46 24.68 5.61
N ALA A 519 -25.88 24.89 4.35
CA ALA A 519 -25.00 25.30 3.25
C ALA A 519 -24.70 26.82 3.24
N GLU A 520 -25.44 27.62 3.99
CA GLU A 520 -25.19 29.07 4.07
C GLU A 520 -23.92 29.36 4.88
N TRP A 521 -23.14 30.33 4.42
CA TRP A 521 -21.91 30.77 5.11
C TRP A 521 -22.25 31.87 6.11
N PHE A 522 -21.85 31.67 7.36
CA PHE A 522 -22.06 32.63 8.46
C PHE A 522 -20.72 33.18 8.96
N ASP A 523 -20.75 34.29 9.70
CA ASP A 523 -19.57 34.89 10.30
C ASP A 523 -18.84 33.90 11.22
N ALA A 524 -19.60 33.08 11.96
CA ALA A 524 -19.05 32.00 12.80
C ALA A 524 -18.18 31.01 12.02
N ASP A 525 -18.51 30.71 10.76
CA ASP A 525 -17.69 29.82 9.92
C ASP A 525 -16.32 30.43 9.63
N THR A 526 -16.27 31.77 9.37
CA THR A 526 -15.00 32.49 9.17
C THR A 526 -14.16 32.52 10.43
N ILE A 527 -14.79 32.80 11.59
CA ILE A 527 -14.15 32.84 12.90
C ILE A 527 -13.50 31.47 13.23
N MET A 528 -14.26 30.38 13.04
CA MET A 528 -13.76 29.03 13.29
C MET A 528 -12.68 28.63 12.26
N ALA A 529 -12.86 28.98 10.99
CA ALA A 529 -11.87 28.69 9.96
C ALA A 529 -10.51 29.34 10.24
N ALA A 530 -10.49 30.54 10.81
CA ALA A 530 -9.26 31.29 11.11
C ALA A 530 -8.33 30.60 12.13
N ILE A 531 -8.86 29.67 12.93
CA ILE A 531 -8.10 28.87 13.89
C ILE A 531 -7.97 27.40 13.48
N GLY A 532 -8.34 27.05 12.24
CA GLY A 532 -8.24 25.69 11.70
C GLY A 532 -9.31 24.74 12.20
N GLN A 533 -10.49 25.27 12.55
CA GLN A 533 -11.65 24.51 12.96
C GLN A 533 -12.77 24.58 11.90
N GLY A 534 -13.96 24.13 12.24
CA GLY A 534 -15.12 24.14 11.35
C GLY A 534 -14.93 23.12 10.22
N MET A 535 -15.04 23.57 8.96
CA MET A 535 -14.94 22.69 7.79
C MET A 535 -13.51 22.31 7.40
N ASN A 536 -12.48 22.91 7.99
CA ASN A 536 -11.11 22.56 7.66
C ASN A 536 -10.79 21.12 8.07
N GLN A 537 -10.50 20.27 7.09
CA GLN A 537 -10.15 18.85 7.29
C GLN A 537 -8.96 18.53 6.39
N PHE A 538 -7.84 18.10 6.94
CA PHE A 538 -6.62 17.82 6.17
C PHE A 538 -5.94 16.55 6.65
N THR A 539 -5.19 15.91 5.74
CA THR A 539 -4.40 14.74 6.11
C THR A 539 -3.08 15.16 6.78
N PRO A 540 -2.49 14.31 7.63
CA PRO A 540 -1.15 14.55 8.19
C PRO A 540 -0.08 14.76 7.10
N MET A 541 -0.21 14.12 5.93
CA MET A 541 0.65 14.34 4.78
C MET A 541 0.54 15.77 4.26
N GLN A 542 -0.67 16.30 4.15
CA GLN A 542 -0.89 17.70 3.76
C GLN A 542 -0.34 18.67 4.81
N LEU A 543 -0.51 18.37 6.11
CA LEU A 543 0.03 19.21 7.19
C LEU A 543 1.57 19.23 7.17
N CYS A 544 2.22 18.10 6.83
CA CYS A 544 3.66 18.04 6.68
C CYS A 544 4.15 18.80 5.43
N SER A 545 3.48 18.61 4.29
CA SER A 545 3.76 19.37 3.07
C SER A 545 3.56 20.87 3.26
N TYR A 546 2.55 21.27 4.02
CA TYR A 546 2.33 22.65 4.43
C TYR A 546 3.48 23.18 5.32
N ALA A 547 3.92 22.40 6.33
CA ALA A 547 5.06 22.78 7.16
C ALA A 547 6.35 22.94 6.32
N ALA A 548 6.57 22.06 5.34
CA ALA A 548 7.67 22.18 4.38
C ALA A 548 7.54 23.44 3.49
N THR A 549 6.33 23.78 3.08
CA THR A 549 6.07 24.99 2.28
C THR A 549 6.32 26.26 3.09
N LEU A 550 5.97 26.28 4.39
CA LEU A 550 6.34 27.36 5.30
C LEU A 550 7.86 27.48 5.43
N ALA A 551 8.58 26.36 5.60
CA ALA A 551 10.03 26.31 5.66
C ALA A 551 10.69 26.88 4.39
N ASN A 552 10.08 26.65 3.23
CA ASN A 552 10.53 27.13 1.91
C ASN A 552 9.96 28.49 1.49
N ARG A 553 9.41 29.26 2.43
CA ARG A 553 8.87 30.61 2.17
C ARG A 553 7.83 30.64 1.04
N GLY A 554 6.94 29.64 0.99
CA GLY A 554 5.84 29.57 0.02
C GLY A 554 6.14 28.74 -1.23
N THR A 555 7.33 28.16 -1.39
CA THR A 555 7.60 27.19 -2.45
C THR A 555 7.16 25.81 -2.03
N ARG A 556 6.18 25.22 -2.73
CA ARG A 556 5.62 23.89 -2.47
C ARG A 556 6.18 22.88 -3.46
N TYR A 557 6.90 21.89 -2.95
CA TYR A 557 7.35 20.73 -3.72
C TYR A 557 6.30 19.64 -3.76
N LYS A 558 6.27 18.87 -4.86
CA LYS A 558 5.56 17.60 -4.94
C LYS A 558 6.15 16.65 -3.90
N ALA A 559 5.29 16.11 -3.02
CA ALA A 559 5.70 15.02 -2.15
C ALA A 559 5.89 13.75 -2.99
N THR A 560 6.92 12.96 -2.68
CA THR A 560 7.25 11.76 -3.46
C THR A 560 7.85 10.68 -2.58
N PHE A 561 7.50 9.42 -2.88
CA PHE A 561 8.13 8.23 -2.33
C PHE A 561 9.13 7.60 -3.31
N LEU A 562 9.11 7.99 -4.59
CA LEU A 562 10.05 7.48 -5.56
C LEU A 562 11.36 8.28 -5.52
N LYS A 563 12.48 7.61 -5.24
CA LYS A 563 13.82 8.20 -5.37
C LYS A 563 14.43 7.86 -6.74
N ARG A 564 14.49 6.57 -7.07
CA ARG A 564 14.97 6.10 -8.37
C ARG A 564 14.55 4.66 -8.67
N VAL A 565 14.63 4.29 -9.95
CA VAL A 565 14.45 2.92 -10.42
C VAL A 565 15.78 2.43 -11.00
N VAL A 566 16.21 1.25 -10.57
CA VAL A 566 17.42 0.59 -11.06
C VAL A 566 17.08 -0.76 -11.66
N ALA A 567 17.90 -1.24 -12.58
CA ALA A 567 17.71 -2.57 -13.17
C ALA A 567 17.72 -3.67 -12.09
N ASP A 568 17.14 -4.83 -12.41
CA ASP A 568 17.06 -6.00 -11.56
C ASP A 568 18.42 -6.46 -10.98
N ASP A 569 19.48 -6.30 -11.74
CA ASP A 569 20.87 -6.63 -11.37
C ASP A 569 21.61 -5.48 -10.65
N TYR A 570 20.92 -4.38 -10.32
CA TYR A 570 21.46 -3.16 -9.70
C TYR A 570 22.54 -2.42 -10.49
N THR A 571 22.82 -2.80 -11.73
CA THR A 571 23.95 -2.25 -12.51
C THR A 571 23.62 -0.94 -13.22
N SER A 572 22.35 -0.71 -13.54
CA SER A 572 21.92 0.40 -14.39
C SER A 572 20.84 1.25 -13.76
N LEU A 573 21.03 2.55 -13.75
CA LEU A 573 19.99 3.52 -13.39
C LEU A 573 19.03 3.67 -14.55
N LEU A 574 17.74 3.41 -14.33
CA LEU A 574 16.69 3.51 -15.34
C LEU A 574 15.90 4.81 -15.24
N LYS A 575 15.64 5.24 -14.02
CA LYS A 575 14.92 6.49 -13.75
C LYS A 575 15.48 7.15 -12.48
N GLN A 576 15.67 8.45 -12.53
CA GLN A 576 15.95 9.28 -11.37
C GLN A 576 14.78 10.23 -11.19
N ASN A 577 14.25 10.30 -9.98
CA ASN A 577 13.23 11.31 -9.66
C ASN A 577 13.91 12.63 -9.34
N GLU A 578 13.36 13.73 -9.88
CA GLU A 578 13.84 15.09 -9.64
C GLU A 578 12.78 15.89 -8.89
N PRO A 579 13.14 16.81 -8.01
CA PRO A 579 12.21 17.67 -7.31
C PRO A 579 11.30 18.46 -8.26
N VAL A 580 10.00 18.45 -8.00
CA VAL A 580 9.01 19.17 -8.81
C VAL A 580 8.31 20.21 -7.95
N ILE A 581 8.29 21.45 -8.40
CA ILE A 581 7.54 22.53 -7.75
C ILE A 581 6.08 22.47 -8.23
N LEU A 582 5.15 22.36 -7.29
CA LEU A 582 3.70 22.36 -7.57
C LEU A 582 3.11 23.76 -7.57
N SER A 583 3.56 24.62 -6.65
CA SER A 583 3.09 26.01 -6.54
C SER A 583 4.16 26.89 -5.87
N GLU A 584 4.10 28.17 -6.16
CA GLU A 584 4.88 29.21 -5.51
C GLU A 584 3.91 30.32 -5.08
N TYR A 585 4.00 30.71 -3.82
CA TYR A 585 3.28 31.84 -3.26
C TYR A 585 4.30 32.82 -2.68
N GLU A 586 4.26 34.07 -3.16
CA GLU A 586 5.19 35.11 -2.71
C GLU A 586 4.77 35.64 -1.34
N ILE A 587 5.33 35.04 -0.28
CA ILE A 587 5.15 35.51 1.11
C ILE A 587 5.99 36.74 1.31
N SER A 588 5.40 37.82 1.80
CA SER A 588 6.17 39.03 2.15
C SER A 588 7.22 38.76 3.24
N ASP A 589 8.33 39.49 3.23
CA ASP A 589 9.36 39.36 4.28
C ASP A 589 8.79 39.61 5.67
N GLU A 590 7.81 40.51 5.79
CA GLU A 590 7.12 40.82 7.06
C GLU A 590 6.28 39.62 7.55
N ALA A 591 5.51 38.98 6.67
CA ALA A 591 4.73 37.80 6.99
C ALA A 591 5.64 36.60 7.34
N TYR A 592 6.71 36.40 6.56
CA TYR A 592 7.71 35.36 6.87
C TYR A 592 8.31 35.57 8.26
N GLN A 593 8.77 36.78 8.58
CA GLN A 593 9.35 37.09 9.90
C GLN A 593 8.33 36.88 11.01
N ALA A 594 7.05 37.26 10.78
CA ALA A 594 6.00 37.12 11.78
C ALA A 594 5.75 35.67 12.16
N TYR A 595 5.55 34.79 11.16
CA TYR A 595 5.23 33.40 11.49
C TYR A 595 6.48 32.60 11.92
N SER A 596 7.64 32.84 11.30
CA SER A 596 8.87 32.11 11.66
C SER A 596 9.35 32.45 13.08
N ASP A 597 9.37 33.76 13.46
CA ASP A 597 9.66 34.17 14.82
C ASP A 597 8.62 33.59 15.80
N GLY A 598 7.31 33.68 15.47
CA GLY A 598 6.24 33.14 16.30
C GLY A 598 6.38 31.64 16.52
N MET A 599 6.64 30.85 15.47
CA MET A 599 6.89 29.40 15.56
C MET A 599 8.17 29.07 16.36
N LEU A 600 9.22 29.89 16.23
CA LEU A 600 10.45 29.75 17.02
C LEU A 600 10.18 30.03 18.51
N MET A 601 9.36 31.03 18.84
CA MET A 601 8.99 31.37 20.21
C MET A 601 8.16 30.24 20.88
N VAL A 602 7.34 29.50 20.10
CA VAL A 602 6.56 28.34 20.60
C VAL A 602 7.47 27.28 21.23
N THR A 603 8.64 27.06 20.66
CA THR A 603 9.54 25.95 21.06
C THR A 603 10.68 26.42 21.96
N ASN A 604 11.15 27.67 21.84
CA ASN A 604 12.39 28.12 22.46
C ASN A 604 12.22 29.16 23.56
N GLU A 605 11.06 29.81 23.69
CA GLU A 605 10.83 30.81 24.71
C GLU A 605 9.91 30.29 25.83
N GLU A 606 10.19 30.72 27.06
CA GLU A 606 9.39 30.46 28.25
C GLU A 606 7.90 30.79 28.00
N ASN A 607 7.00 29.91 28.41
CA ASN A 607 5.56 29.92 28.13
C ASN A 607 5.16 29.69 26.67
N GLY A 608 6.08 29.34 25.77
CA GLY A 608 5.74 28.76 24.47
C GLY A 608 5.11 27.38 24.65
N THR A 609 4.12 27.03 23.81
CA THR A 609 3.32 25.81 24.03
C THR A 609 4.08 24.49 23.84
N ALA A 610 5.29 24.50 23.28
CA ALA A 610 6.20 23.35 23.18
C ALA A 610 7.57 23.60 23.84
N TYR A 611 7.68 24.64 24.69
CA TYR A 611 8.92 25.01 25.37
C TYR A 611 9.47 23.91 26.26
N GLU A 612 8.62 23.18 26.98
CA GLU A 612 9.02 22.06 27.86
C GLU A 612 9.74 20.94 27.10
N THR A 613 9.34 20.70 25.85
CA THR A 613 9.95 19.66 25.00
C THR A 613 11.31 20.10 24.46
N PHE A 614 11.47 21.34 24.04
CA PHE A 614 12.69 21.83 23.37
C PHE A 614 13.49 22.82 24.23
N GLY A 615 13.00 24.02 24.45
CA GLY A 615 13.73 25.11 25.07
C GLY A 615 14.14 24.85 26.51
N PHE A 616 13.22 24.34 27.34
CA PHE A 616 13.52 24.00 28.74
C PHE A 616 14.62 22.95 28.88
N GLN A 617 14.67 22.01 27.93
CA GLN A 617 15.69 20.95 27.89
C GLN A 617 16.99 21.39 27.20
N GLY A 618 17.08 22.63 26.71
CA GLY A 618 18.27 23.15 26.02
C GLY A 618 18.56 22.39 24.71
N TYR A 619 17.53 22.14 23.91
CA TYR A 619 17.70 21.44 22.62
C TYR A 619 18.62 22.23 21.69
N GLU A 620 19.65 21.56 21.15
CA GLU A 620 20.73 22.24 20.42
C GLU A 620 20.28 22.78 19.04
N ILE A 621 19.27 22.17 18.43
CA ILE A 621 18.73 22.59 17.14
C ILE A 621 17.55 23.54 17.36
N MET A 622 17.61 24.71 16.72
CA MET A 622 16.50 25.65 16.74
C MET A 622 15.37 25.13 15.86
N VAL A 623 14.20 24.93 16.46
CA VAL A 623 13.02 24.36 15.80
C VAL A 623 11.93 25.43 15.67
N CYS A 624 11.38 25.61 14.48
CA CYS A 624 10.13 26.35 14.29
C CYS A 624 8.96 25.36 14.38
N GLY A 625 8.11 25.48 15.40
CA GLY A 625 7.03 24.54 15.64
C GLY A 625 5.71 25.20 16.00
N LYS A 626 4.61 24.45 15.88
CA LYS A 626 3.28 24.87 16.31
C LYS A 626 2.48 23.69 16.81
N THR A 627 1.96 23.82 18.05
CA THR A 627 1.01 22.88 18.62
C THR A 627 -0.40 23.14 18.10
N GLY A 628 -1.16 22.09 17.91
CA GLY A 628 -2.59 22.10 17.61
C GLY A 628 -3.36 21.33 18.66
N THR A 629 -4.52 21.82 18.99
CA THR A 629 -5.57 21.14 19.75
C THR A 629 -6.83 21.37 18.94
N ALA A 630 -7.49 20.31 18.54
CA ALA A 630 -8.68 20.40 17.71
C ALA A 630 -9.87 19.76 18.42
N GLU A 631 -10.87 20.57 18.71
CA GLU A 631 -12.12 20.12 19.32
C GLU A 631 -12.86 19.20 18.35
N HIS A 632 -13.45 18.12 18.88
CA HIS A 632 -14.12 17.11 18.09
C HIS A 632 -15.49 16.77 18.73
N ASP A 633 -15.52 15.90 19.71
CA ASP A 633 -16.71 15.46 20.44
C ASP A 633 -16.57 15.88 21.91
N PRO A 634 -17.50 16.69 22.46
CA PRO A 634 -17.41 17.15 23.85
C PRO A 634 -17.32 16.04 24.90
N SER A 635 -17.63 14.79 24.53
CA SER A 635 -17.55 13.62 25.42
C SER A 635 -16.20 12.91 25.36
N LYS A 636 -15.28 13.36 24.51
CA LYS A 636 -13.98 12.75 24.25
C LYS A 636 -12.87 13.79 24.37
N SER A 637 -11.65 13.31 24.48
CA SER A 637 -10.47 14.19 24.42
C SER A 637 -10.34 14.84 23.05
N ASP A 638 -9.80 16.05 23.00
CA ASP A 638 -9.47 16.74 21.78
C ASP A 638 -8.39 15.99 20.97
N HIS A 639 -8.31 16.25 19.68
CA HIS A 639 -7.20 15.79 18.87
C HIS A 639 -5.94 16.59 19.16
N GLY A 640 -4.79 15.89 19.30
CA GLY A 640 -3.49 16.52 19.48
C GLY A 640 -2.73 16.59 18.16
N ALA A 641 -2.17 17.77 17.82
CA ALA A 641 -1.37 17.96 16.62
C ALA A 641 -0.09 18.74 16.91
N PHE A 642 0.97 18.45 16.16
CA PHE A 642 2.21 19.25 16.15
C PHE A 642 2.80 19.25 14.77
N ILE A 643 3.15 20.45 14.28
CA ILE A 643 3.94 20.61 13.05
C ILE A 643 5.22 21.37 13.36
N CYS A 644 6.29 21.04 12.68
CA CYS A 644 7.54 21.76 12.79
C CYS A 644 8.42 21.63 11.54
N TYR A 645 9.40 22.49 11.46
CA TYR A 645 10.56 22.34 10.58
C TYR A 645 11.85 22.71 11.31
N ALA A 646 12.94 22.11 10.90
CA ALA A 646 14.25 22.31 11.52
C ALA A 646 15.39 22.13 10.51
N PRO A 647 16.57 22.80 10.72
CA PRO A 647 16.79 23.92 11.62
C PRO A 647 16.02 25.18 11.20
N ALA A 648 15.77 26.10 12.11
CA ALA A 648 15.02 27.34 11.83
C ALA A 648 15.62 28.23 10.71
N GLU A 649 16.96 28.35 10.65
CA GLU A 649 17.63 29.22 9.67
C GLU A 649 17.83 28.54 8.30
N ASN A 650 18.13 27.24 8.26
CA ASN A 650 18.37 26.51 7.04
C ASN A 650 17.58 25.18 7.12
N PRO A 651 16.27 25.20 6.92
CA PRO A 651 15.44 24.02 7.09
C PRO A 651 15.87 22.84 6.21
N GLU A 652 15.91 21.65 6.81
CA GLU A 652 16.22 20.40 6.14
C GLU A 652 15.03 19.43 6.17
N ILE A 653 14.31 19.39 7.30
CA ILE A 653 13.23 18.46 7.55
C ILE A 653 12.00 19.17 8.10
N ALA A 654 10.83 18.81 7.60
CA ALA A 654 9.53 19.17 8.17
C ALA A 654 8.85 17.93 8.71
N ILE A 655 8.11 18.06 9.82
CA ILE A 655 7.43 16.97 10.48
C ILE A 655 6.01 17.40 10.86
N ALA A 656 5.04 16.52 10.65
CA ALA A 656 3.69 16.64 11.17
C ALA A 656 3.33 15.39 11.97
N VAL A 657 2.82 15.60 13.18
CA VAL A 657 2.31 14.56 14.06
C VAL A 657 0.86 14.85 14.37
N TYR A 658 0.01 13.85 14.29
CA TYR A 658 -1.41 13.96 14.60
C TYR A 658 -1.88 12.75 15.41
N ALA A 659 -2.65 12.98 16.48
CA ALA A 659 -3.21 11.91 17.31
C ALA A 659 -4.72 12.12 17.53
N GLU A 660 -5.49 11.12 17.16
CA GLU A 660 -6.94 11.04 17.39
C GLU A 660 -7.20 10.98 18.89
N GLN A 661 -7.91 11.98 19.45
CA GLN A 661 -8.18 12.07 20.89
C GLN A 661 -6.89 12.09 21.74
N GLY A 662 -5.81 12.65 21.19
CA GLY A 662 -4.51 12.72 21.84
C GLY A 662 -4.35 13.84 22.87
N GLY A 663 -5.41 14.65 23.08
CA GLY A 663 -5.40 15.77 24.03
C GLY A 663 -4.52 16.91 23.56
N HIS A 664 -3.43 17.17 24.24
CA HIS A 664 -2.59 18.34 23.98
C HIS A 664 -1.53 18.09 22.90
N GLY A 665 -1.44 19.01 21.94
CA GLY A 665 -0.40 18.96 20.89
C GLY A 665 1.04 19.05 21.42
N SER A 666 1.26 19.50 22.64
CA SER A 666 2.58 19.48 23.30
C SER A 666 3.12 18.07 23.54
N ASP A 667 2.25 17.08 23.78
CA ASP A 667 2.66 15.68 23.92
C ASP A 667 3.16 15.12 22.58
N MET A 668 2.58 15.57 21.45
CA MET A 668 2.98 15.20 20.09
C MET A 668 4.35 15.76 19.69
N ALA A 669 4.78 16.85 20.30
CA ALA A 669 6.08 17.46 20.08
C ALA A 669 7.25 16.52 20.47
N ASN A 670 7.04 15.58 21.39
CA ASN A 670 8.05 14.60 21.79
C ASN A 670 8.36 13.61 20.64
N ILE A 671 7.34 13.18 19.91
CA ILE A 671 7.51 12.29 18.75
C ILE A 671 8.35 13.00 17.66
N ALA A 672 8.02 14.26 17.36
CA ALA A 672 8.81 15.04 16.42
C ALA A 672 10.27 15.21 16.89
N LYS A 673 10.49 15.43 18.18
CA LYS A 673 11.84 15.53 18.76
C LYS A 673 12.65 14.26 18.61
N ASP A 674 12.03 13.09 18.81
CA ASP A 674 12.73 11.81 18.64
C ASP A 674 13.19 11.61 17.19
N ILE A 675 12.35 11.97 16.20
CA ILE A 675 12.73 11.96 14.79
C ILE A 675 13.85 12.95 14.48
N LEU A 676 13.77 14.17 15.03
CA LEU A 676 14.85 15.18 14.88
C LEU A 676 16.15 14.70 15.51
N ASN A 677 16.09 14.02 16.66
CA ASN A 677 17.25 13.41 17.29
C ASN A 677 17.88 12.33 16.39
N ALA A 678 17.06 11.50 15.79
CA ALA A 678 17.54 10.49 14.85
C ALA A 678 18.14 11.14 13.58
N TRP A 679 17.53 12.19 13.06
CA TRP A 679 18.01 12.88 11.85
C TRP A 679 19.34 13.59 12.08
N PHE A 680 19.45 14.43 13.13
CA PHE A 680 20.63 15.29 13.35
C PHE A 680 21.75 14.64 14.15
N PHE A 681 21.44 13.73 15.08
CA PHE A 681 22.43 13.21 16.03
C PHE A 681 22.69 11.71 15.91
N ASN A 682 22.08 11.03 14.91
CA ASN A 682 22.17 9.57 14.76
C ASN A 682 21.82 8.82 16.07
N SER A 683 20.95 9.38 16.91
CA SER A 683 20.57 8.74 18.17
C SER A 683 19.49 7.69 17.90
N ASP A 684 19.87 6.43 17.97
CA ASP A 684 18.93 5.32 17.85
C ASP A 684 18.34 5.03 19.23
N LYS A 685 17.15 5.57 19.52
CA LYS A 685 16.32 5.06 20.62
C LYS A 685 15.62 3.75 20.25
N ALA A 686 15.43 3.46 18.99
CA ALA A 686 14.94 2.20 18.46
C ALA A 686 16.16 1.31 18.21
N GLY A 687 16.30 0.22 18.97
CA GLY A 687 17.43 -0.70 18.92
C GLY A 687 17.97 -1.02 17.53
N ASP A 688 19.20 -1.52 17.51
CA ASP A 688 20.01 -1.81 16.33
C ASP A 688 19.18 -2.28 15.14
N VAL A 689 19.05 -1.41 14.13
CA VAL A 689 18.75 -1.87 12.78
C VAL A 689 19.97 -2.70 12.37
N THR A 690 19.82 -4.02 12.30
CA THR A 690 20.85 -4.90 11.76
C THR A 690 20.92 -4.66 10.24
N THR A 691 21.54 -3.54 9.87
CA THR A 691 21.65 -3.10 8.47
C THR A 691 22.70 -3.85 7.68
N ASP A 692 23.61 -4.58 8.35
CA ASP A 692 24.75 -5.21 7.69
C ASP A 692 24.38 -6.44 6.85
N GLU A 693 23.27 -7.10 7.15
CA GLU A 693 22.79 -8.24 6.36
C GLU A 693 21.91 -7.85 5.15
N ASN A 694 21.38 -6.62 5.14
CA ASN A 694 20.42 -6.16 4.15
C ASN A 694 20.96 -5.05 3.22
N ARG A 695 22.22 -4.69 3.28
CA ARG A 695 22.80 -3.73 2.35
C ARG A 695 23.12 -4.38 1.02
N VAL A 696 22.60 -3.79 -0.05
CA VAL A 696 23.06 -4.08 -1.40
C VAL A 696 24.43 -3.43 -1.59
N SER A 697 25.45 -4.25 -1.82
CA SER A 697 26.87 -3.84 -2.00
C SER A 697 27.11 -3.22 -3.38
#